data_f4610f49f56682ee4c9e827e64209ce2
#
_entry.id   f4610f49f56682ee4c9e827e64209ce2
#
_cell.length_a   1.000
_cell.length_b   1.000
_cell.length_c   1.000
_cell.angle_alpha   90.00
_cell.angle_beta   90.00
_cell.angle_gamma   90.00
#
_symmetry.space_group_name_H-M   'P 1'
#
loop_
_entity.id
_entity.type
_entity.pdbx_description
1 polymer ?
#
loop_
_entity_poly.entity_id
_entity_poly.type
_entity_poly.pdbx_seq_one_letter_code
_entity_poly.pdbx_strand_id
1 'polypeptide(L)'
;MEKWLEEHTPIASVEHNCILSKNGDITAVFHAVYPECFTRSNDEYEALNVGRIKAIQSLPNNTLFVQQDYYKSKIFNGNENGQSFLQSGSNRFFNGRKYGEHKCIISVVKMAPNRQVSHSAFNNLLRSSFVPRQTIRTETLQEWASIVNGFKRLMQEAGIIMQRLTDGDLLSSDSSVGLIEQYLFQTHGDKPVIKDIDFNGHVKIGDDICQFFTLADIDFFPPYCASRLTHDAYSTDRTVFPVSYASPIGLLLPTEHITTTYLFLGDAAESKRRNERKEKRTLALARYSRENAISNEAINEYLHELTADNRRPCFLNVTVMTMAERREEAAKQVEMVRAAFAQIDAVPKHETVCAPQLFWAGVPGNYADLPRDHTIETFVEPASCFINSDTAYVSAKQGTLRLTERIWGKPVNVDLFDEPMEKGIISNRNMIVVGGSGGGKSVFTNHLSRSLYDSGAHAVIVDIGGSYKGLCTLVNGYYFTYTETNPIRFNPFYISSKEMLDTEKKESLKALLVSLWKKENESFNRAEYVALSNALQGYYDWLLFHKDVFPCFNNFYEYLGSVYVAVLKEHKVKDKDFDIDNFLYVLRPYYKGGEFDYLLNADQNLDLLQQRFIVFELDNIKDHPILFPVVTLIIMELFISKMRKLKGIRKVLVIEEAWKAIAKAGMAEFIKYVYKTVRKFNGIAVVVTQELDDVISSPVIKEAIINNADIKVLMDMRKFLNKFDGLQAALGLSEKGKTILLSVNRSNQPGKKYREVFIDLGGQVMKVYRNELSPEEYFTYTTEEGEKLKVLQYTEKWGSMEKGIKKLVTDIKNNTQ
;
A
#
# COMPACT_ATOMS: atom_id res chain seq x y z
N MET A 1 11.34 -32.27 -38.77
CA MET A 1 12.04 -33.38 -38.08
C MET A 1 12.02 -33.06 -36.63
N GLU A 2 11.31 -33.84 -35.86
CA GLU A 2 11.24 -33.70 -34.42
C GLU A 2 12.59 -33.99 -33.79
N LYS A 3 13.00 -33.26 -32.76
CA LYS A 3 14.25 -33.39 -32.05
C LYS A 3 14.00 -33.34 -30.55
N TRP A 4 14.77 -34.07 -29.79
CA TRP A 4 14.70 -34.08 -28.34
C TRP A 4 15.36 -32.83 -27.77
N LEU A 5 14.69 -32.11 -26.88
CA LEU A 5 15.20 -30.89 -26.24
C LEU A 5 16.49 -31.15 -25.44
N GLU A 6 16.58 -32.34 -24.81
CA GLU A 6 17.76 -32.78 -24.03
C GLU A 6 19.05 -32.77 -24.84
N GLU A 7 18.95 -33.14 -26.14
CA GLU A 7 20.12 -33.14 -27.05
C GLU A 7 20.48 -31.72 -27.52
N HIS A 8 19.54 -30.77 -27.45
CA HIS A 8 19.64 -29.44 -28.07
C HIS A 8 19.60 -28.31 -27.06
N THR A 9 19.80 -28.59 -25.76
CA THR A 9 19.90 -27.54 -24.74
C THR A 9 21.15 -26.68 -24.94
N PRO A 10 21.07 -25.33 -24.78
CA PRO A 10 22.23 -24.47 -24.85
C PRO A 10 23.11 -24.51 -23.59
N ILE A 11 22.63 -25.14 -22.53
CA ILE A 11 23.24 -25.18 -21.20
C ILE A 11 24.10 -26.45 -21.05
N ALA A 12 25.31 -26.27 -20.52
CA ALA A 12 26.23 -27.37 -20.23
C ALA A 12 26.02 -27.94 -18.81
N SER A 13 25.92 -27.07 -17.79
CA SER A 13 25.61 -27.43 -16.42
C SER A 13 25.05 -26.26 -15.61
N VAL A 14 24.44 -26.60 -14.48
CA VAL A 14 24.04 -25.63 -13.44
C VAL A 14 24.66 -26.08 -12.14
N GLU A 15 25.64 -25.32 -11.67
CA GLU A 15 26.43 -25.66 -10.48
C GLU A 15 26.91 -24.39 -9.78
N HIS A 16 27.08 -24.47 -8.47
CA HIS A 16 27.57 -23.33 -7.66
C HIS A 16 26.75 -22.05 -7.80
N ASN A 17 25.43 -22.18 -7.95
CA ASN A 17 24.48 -21.10 -8.18
C ASN A 17 24.81 -20.26 -9.45
N CYS A 18 25.34 -20.92 -10.46
CA CYS A 18 25.65 -20.37 -11.77
C CYS A 18 25.16 -21.27 -12.88
N ILE A 19 24.83 -20.70 -14.03
CA ILE A 19 24.54 -21.43 -15.26
C ILE A 19 25.76 -21.34 -16.14
N LEU A 20 26.24 -22.49 -16.61
CA LEU A 20 27.34 -22.61 -17.55
C LEU A 20 26.79 -22.95 -18.94
N SER A 21 27.04 -22.10 -19.94
CA SER A 21 26.68 -22.38 -21.34
C SER A 21 27.66 -23.34 -22.00
N LYS A 22 27.24 -23.99 -23.12
CA LYS A 22 28.11 -24.80 -23.96
C LYS A 22 29.31 -24.02 -24.54
N ASN A 23 29.19 -22.71 -24.65
CA ASN A 23 30.29 -21.80 -25.07
C ASN A 23 31.26 -21.44 -23.92
N GLY A 24 30.94 -21.78 -22.70
CA GLY A 24 31.72 -21.47 -21.51
C GLY A 24 31.40 -20.10 -20.90
N ASP A 25 30.25 -19.52 -21.22
CA ASP A 25 29.78 -18.34 -20.52
C ASP A 25 29.25 -18.70 -19.14
N ILE A 26 29.56 -17.88 -18.13
CA ILE A 26 29.14 -18.13 -16.74
C ILE A 26 28.09 -17.07 -16.37
N THR A 27 26.88 -17.50 -16.09
CA THR A 27 25.76 -16.62 -15.75
C THR A 27 25.42 -16.69 -14.25
N ALA A 28 25.45 -15.54 -13.60
CA ALA A 28 25.01 -15.32 -12.25
C ALA A 28 23.59 -14.71 -12.27
N VAL A 29 22.62 -15.31 -11.58
CA VAL A 29 21.21 -14.90 -11.67
C VAL A 29 20.68 -14.42 -10.33
N PHE A 30 19.89 -13.33 -10.36
CA PHE A 30 19.25 -12.74 -9.19
C PHE A 30 17.76 -12.53 -9.43
N HIS A 31 16.97 -12.77 -8.42
CA HIS A 31 15.65 -12.17 -8.30
C HIS A 31 15.82 -10.75 -7.76
N ALA A 32 15.33 -9.77 -8.49
CA ALA A 32 15.41 -8.37 -8.12
C ALA A 32 14.02 -7.82 -7.78
N VAL A 33 13.95 -6.97 -6.74
CA VAL A 33 12.72 -6.24 -6.40
C VAL A 33 13.04 -4.76 -6.39
N TYR A 34 12.46 -4.04 -7.33
CA TYR A 34 12.50 -2.59 -7.41
C TYR A 34 11.48 -1.95 -6.46
N PRO A 35 11.61 -0.66 -6.16
CA PRO A 35 10.53 0.06 -5.48
C PRO A 35 9.21 -0.07 -6.23
N GLU A 36 8.11 -0.07 -5.48
CA GLU A 36 6.78 -0.23 -6.07
C GLU A 36 6.42 0.97 -6.96
N CYS A 37 5.71 0.71 -8.05
CA CYS A 37 5.27 1.73 -9.00
C CYS A 37 4.39 2.78 -8.31
N PHE A 38 4.36 4.00 -8.86
CA PHE A 38 3.54 5.11 -8.38
C PHE A 38 3.87 5.60 -6.96
N THR A 39 5.06 5.29 -6.43
CA THR A 39 5.47 5.67 -5.07
C THR A 39 6.66 6.61 -5.03
N ARG A 40 7.25 6.94 -6.17
CA ARG A 40 8.50 7.70 -6.27
C ARG A 40 8.32 9.09 -6.83
N SER A 41 9.19 10.02 -6.41
CA SER A 41 9.36 11.35 -6.99
C SER A 41 10.26 11.31 -8.22
N ASN A 42 10.34 12.44 -8.93
CA ASN A 42 11.29 12.63 -10.03
C ASN A 42 12.74 12.37 -9.61
N ASP A 43 13.15 12.92 -8.47
CA ASP A 43 14.51 12.80 -7.95
C ASP A 43 14.85 11.37 -7.50
N GLU A 44 13.86 10.65 -6.96
CA GLU A 44 14.02 9.25 -6.56
C GLU A 44 14.19 8.33 -7.79
N TYR A 45 13.51 8.61 -8.92
CA TYR A 45 13.75 7.89 -10.17
C TYR A 45 15.17 8.15 -10.69
N GLU A 46 15.62 9.40 -10.65
CA GLU A 46 16.96 9.78 -11.09
C GLU A 46 18.05 9.16 -10.22
N ALA A 47 17.93 9.26 -8.91
CA ALA A 47 18.88 8.67 -7.95
C ALA A 47 19.03 7.15 -8.15
N LEU A 48 17.92 6.43 -8.33
CA LEU A 48 17.94 4.98 -8.60
C LEU A 48 18.64 4.68 -9.93
N ASN A 49 18.35 5.46 -10.98
CA ASN A 49 18.98 5.29 -12.29
C ASN A 49 20.48 5.51 -12.22
N VAL A 50 20.93 6.57 -11.57
CA VAL A 50 22.37 6.86 -11.35
C VAL A 50 23.06 5.75 -10.57
N GLY A 51 22.43 5.24 -9.49
CA GLY A 51 22.97 4.12 -8.71
C GLY A 51 23.10 2.84 -9.54
N ARG A 52 22.08 2.52 -10.34
CA ARG A 52 22.10 1.37 -11.27
C ARG A 52 23.17 1.50 -12.35
N ILE A 53 23.32 2.69 -12.96
CA ILE A 53 24.38 2.97 -13.92
C ILE A 53 25.75 2.70 -13.31
N LYS A 54 26.03 3.19 -12.11
CA LYS A 54 27.27 2.94 -11.38
C LYS A 54 27.53 1.44 -11.16
N ALA A 55 26.50 0.70 -10.78
CA ALA A 55 26.61 -0.74 -10.60
C ALA A 55 26.94 -1.45 -11.92
N ILE A 56 26.28 -1.11 -13.03
CA ILE A 56 26.54 -1.69 -14.35
C ILE A 56 27.95 -1.29 -14.83
N GLN A 57 28.37 -0.05 -14.64
CA GLN A 57 29.71 0.42 -15.02
C GLN A 57 30.85 -0.24 -14.22
N SER A 58 30.57 -0.77 -13.02
CA SER A 58 31.57 -1.51 -12.21
C SER A 58 31.92 -2.90 -12.75
N LEU A 59 31.08 -3.45 -13.64
CA LEU A 59 31.33 -4.76 -14.24
C LEU A 59 32.52 -4.70 -15.24
N PRO A 60 33.33 -5.74 -15.37
CA PRO A 60 34.45 -5.76 -16.30
C PRO A 60 34.00 -5.72 -17.77
N ASN A 61 34.94 -5.45 -18.68
CA ASN A 61 34.71 -5.64 -20.11
C ASN A 61 34.38 -7.11 -20.41
N ASN A 62 33.71 -7.39 -21.51
CA ASN A 62 33.20 -8.71 -21.89
C ASN A 62 32.20 -9.29 -20.89
N THR A 63 31.50 -8.42 -20.19
CA THR A 63 30.34 -8.79 -19.38
C THR A 63 29.06 -8.38 -20.10
N LEU A 64 28.01 -9.20 -19.97
CA LEU A 64 26.68 -8.91 -20.42
C LEU A 64 25.77 -8.75 -19.19
N PHE A 65 25.13 -7.61 -19.07
CA PHE A 65 24.04 -7.38 -18.15
C PHE A 65 22.72 -7.64 -18.86
N VAL A 66 21.83 -8.44 -18.23
CA VAL A 66 20.49 -8.72 -18.74
C VAL A 66 19.48 -8.49 -17.63
N GLN A 67 18.43 -7.71 -17.93
CA GLN A 67 17.24 -7.70 -17.09
C GLN A 67 16.07 -8.30 -17.87
N GLN A 68 15.40 -9.27 -17.27
CA GLN A 68 14.25 -9.96 -17.83
C GLN A 68 13.09 -9.84 -16.87
N ASP A 69 12.06 -9.11 -17.29
CA ASP A 69 10.86 -8.86 -16.52
C ASP A 69 9.72 -9.71 -17.04
N TYR A 70 9.18 -10.57 -16.19
CA TYR A 70 8.06 -11.47 -16.47
C TYR A 70 6.77 -10.84 -15.96
N TYR A 71 5.82 -10.62 -16.85
CA TYR A 71 4.47 -10.14 -16.54
C TYR A 71 3.48 -11.25 -16.90
N LYS A 72 3.12 -12.05 -15.90
CA LYS A 72 2.24 -13.21 -16.09
C LYS A 72 0.90 -13.01 -15.42
N SER A 73 -0.16 -13.52 -16.03
CA SER A 73 -1.48 -13.55 -15.45
C SER A 73 -1.57 -14.61 -14.36
N LYS A 74 -2.09 -14.22 -13.21
CA LYS A 74 -2.47 -15.13 -12.14
C LYS A 74 -3.95 -14.99 -11.80
N ILE A 75 -4.52 -16.05 -11.25
CA ILE A 75 -5.88 -16.06 -10.73
C ILE A 75 -5.83 -15.93 -9.23
N PHE A 76 -6.57 -14.96 -8.69
CA PHE A 76 -6.71 -14.82 -7.25
C PHE A 76 -7.55 -15.97 -6.69
N ASN A 77 -6.96 -16.75 -5.80
CA ASN A 77 -7.63 -17.83 -5.08
C ASN A 77 -7.87 -17.36 -3.64
N GLY A 78 -9.07 -16.82 -3.38
CA GLY A 78 -9.54 -16.54 -2.04
C GLY A 78 -9.89 -17.85 -1.33
N ASN A 79 -9.38 -18.07 -0.12
CA ASN A 79 -9.86 -19.17 0.71
C ASN A 79 -11.33 -18.92 1.05
N GLU A 80 -12.26 -19.72 0.52
CA GLU A 80 -13.70 -19.54 0.69
C GLU A 80 -14.16 -19.71 2.14
N ASN A 81 -13.38 -20.39 2.97
CA ASN A 81 -13.63 -20.59 4.40
C ASN A 81 -13.24 -19.37 5.23
N GLY A 82 -13.81 -18.19 4.93
CA GLY A 82 -13.70 -17.01 5.76
C GLY A 82 -14.34 -17.20 7.12
N GLN A 83 -13.74 -16.63 8.16
CA GLN A 83 -14.26 -16.72 9.54
C GLN A 83 -15.53 -15.89 9.74
N SER A 84 -15.77 -14.85 8.94
CA SER A 84 -16.95 -13.99 9.02
C SER A 84 -17.72 -13.95 7.69
N PHE A 85 -19.01 -13.56 7.75
CA PHE A 85 -19.86 -13.38 6.58
C PHE A 85 -19.26 -12.43 5.53
N LEU A 86 -18.76 -11.28 5.99
CA LEU A 86 -18.18 -10.28 5.09
C LEU A 86 -16.84 -10.74 4.50
N GLN A 87 -16.02 -11.45 5.27
CA GLN A 87 -14.77 -12.02 4.76
C GLN A 87 -15.04 -13.07 3.69
N SER A 88 -16.04 -13.93 3.90
CA SER A 88 -16.47 -14.92 2.92
C SER A 88 -17.05 -14.26 1.67
N GLY A 89 -17.82 -13.18 1.82
CA GLY A 89 -18.32 -12.36 0.70
C GLY A 89 -17.19 -11.75 -0.11
N SER A 90 -16.20 -11.14 0.55
CA SER A 90 -15.02 -10.56 -0.08
C SER A 90 -14.19 -11.63 -0.81
N ASN A 91 -13.95 -12.78 -0.17
CA ASN A 91 -13.22 -13.88 -0.82
C ASN A 91 -13.91 -14.37 -2.09
N ARG A 92 -15.24 -14.59 -2.07
CA ARG A 92 -16.01 -14.99 -3.27
C ARG A 92 -15.98 -13.93 -4.36
N PHE A 93 -16.03 -12.64 -4.00
CA PHE A 93 -16.02 -11.53 -4.96
C PHE A 93 -14.71 -11.45 -5.73
N PHE A 94 -13.59 -11.68 -5.05
CA PHE A 94 -12.27 -11.63 -5.67
C PHE A 94 -11.82 -12.98 -6.24
N ASN A 95 -12.43 -14.10 -5.83
CA ASN A 95 -12.07 -15.43 -6.31
C ASN A 95 -12.23 -15.54 -7.83
N GLY A 96 -11.28 -16.15 -8.52
CA GLY A 96 -11.26 -16.26 -9.97
C GLY A 96 -10.85 -14.98 -10.72
N ARG A 97 -10.54 -13.87 -10.02
CA ARG A 97 -10.08 -12.63 -10.65
C ARG A 97 -8.70 -12.81 -11.25
N LYS A 98 -8.57 -12.56 -12.55
CA LYS A 98 -7.27 -12.47 -13.22
C LYS A 98 -6.57 -11.15 -12.83
N TYR A 99 -5.28 -11.23 -12.53
CA TYR A 99 -4.41 -10.06 -12.28
C TYR A 99 -3.00 -10.34 -12.80
N GLY A 100 -2.24 -9.28 -13.09
CA GLY A 100 -0.85 -9.41 -13.49
C GLY A 100 0.08 -9.56 -12.28
N GLU A 101 1.02 -10.52 -12.38
CA GLU A 101 2.15 -10.65 -11.46
C GLU A 101 3.42 -10.28 -12.17
N HIS A 102 4.27 -9.52 -11.52
CA HIS A 102 5.57 -9.11 -12.02
C HIS A 102 6.69 -9.81 -11.25
N LYS A 103 7.65 -10.39 -12.00
CA LYS A 103 8.88 -10.99 -11.47
C LYS A 103 10.06 -10.45 -12.28
N CYS A 104 11.00 -9.80 -11.63
CA CYS A 104 12.20 -9.28 -12.25
C CYS A 104 13.40 -10.19 -12.01
N ILE A 105 14.07 -10.59 -13.08
CA ILE A 105 15.28 -11.41 -13.06
C ILE A 105 16.44 -10.59 -13.64
N ILE A 106 17.51 -10.43 -12.88
CA ILE A 106 18.74 -9.81 -13.34
C ILE A 106 19.82 -10.89 -13.48
N SER A 107 20.42 -10.98 -14.67
CA SER A 107 21.52 -11.89 -14.97
C SER A 107 22.77 -11.10 -15.33
N VAL A 108 23.89 -11.52 -14.75
CA VAL A 108 25.21 -10.99 -15.10
C VAL A 108 26.03 -12.14 -15.69
N VAL A 109 26.43 -11.97 -16.94
CA VAL A 109 27.09 -13.03 -17.71
C VAL A 109 28.55 -12.67 -17.94
N LYS A 110 29.47 -13.49 -17.46
CA LYS A 110 30.89 -13.47 -17.85
C LYS A 110 31.03 -14.23 -19.16
N MET A 111 31.25 -13.52 -20.24
CA MET A 111 31.49 -14.18 -21.55
C MET A 111 32.83 -14.89 -21.57
N ALA A 112 32.89 -16.02 -22.25
CA ALA A 112 34.10 -16.82 -22.38
C ALA A 112 35.24 -16.00 -23.04
N PRO A 113 36.52 -16.23 -22.63
CA PRO A 113 37.66 -15.59 -23.28
C PRO A 113 37.69 -15.96 -24.77
N ASN A 114 38.01 -14.98 -25.62
CA ASN A 114 38.08 -15.16 -27.08
C ASN A 114 36.77 -15.63 -27.73
N ARG A 115 35.63 -15.39 -27.08
CA ARG A 115 34.33 -15.67 -27.68
C ARG A 115 34.17 -14.84 -28.98
N GLN A 116 33.86 -15.54 -30.06
CA GLN A 116 33.50 -14.83 -31.31
C GLN A 116 32.11 -14.22 -31.14
N VAL A 117 31.92 -13.06 -31.79
CA VAL A 117 30.60 -12.43 -31.86
C VAL A 117 29.61 -13.41 -32.48
N SER A 118 28.48 -13.61 -31.81
CA SER A 118 27.46 -14.50 -32.34
C SER A 118 26.66 -13.81 -33.45
N HIS A 119 26.53 -14.50 -34.59
CA HIS A 119 25.62 -14.14 -35.69
C HIS A 119 24.36 -15.04 -35.68
N SER A 120 24.27 -16.01 -34.76
CA SER A 120 23.14 -16.89 -34.61
C SER A 120 23.04 -17.42 -33.19
N ALA A 121 21.84 -17.37 -32.60
CA ALA A 121 21.52 -17.95 -31.30
C ALA A 121 21.51 -19.48 -31.29
N PHE A 122 21.64 -20.12 -32.45
CA PHE A 122 21.68 -21.58 -32.57
C PHE A 122 23.09 -22.17 -32.32
N ASN A 123 24.12 -21.36 -32.16
CA ASN A 123 25.48 -21.87 -32.00
C ASN A 123 25.62 -22.79 -30.81
N ASN A 124 25.06 -22.45 -29.65
CA ASN A 124 25.09 -23.30 -28.47
C ASN A 124 24.26 -24.59 -28.63
N LEU A 125 23.16 -24.55 -29.36
CA LEU A 125 22.28 -25.68 -29.60
C LEU A 125 22.95 -26.77 -30.41
N LEU A 126 23.79 -26.39 -31.37
CA LEU A 126 24.44 -27.26 -32.30
C LEU A 126 25.83 -27.76 -31.82
N ARG A 127 26.35 -27.13 -30.77
CA ARG A 127 27.69 -27.43 -30.26
C ARG A 127 27.72 -28.63 -29.32
N SER A 128 28.72 -29.49 -29.45
CA SER A 128 29.01 -30.47 -28.42
C SER A 128 29.53 -29.78 -27.15
N SER A 129 29.24 -30.35 -25.97
CA SER A 129 29.63 -29.78 -24.66
C SER A 129 31.13 -29.81 -24.49
N PHE A 130 31.84 -28.81 -24.89
CA PHE A 130 33.26 -28.63 -24.63
C PHE A 130 33.51 -27.24 -24.04
N VAL A 131 33.69 -27.21 -22.72
CA VAL A 131 34.06 -26.00 -22.00
C VAL A 131 35.56 -26.01 -21.71
N PRO A 132 36.31 -24.96 -22.11
CA PRO A 132 37.75 -24.89 -21.82
C PRO A 132 38.02 -24.93 -20.30
N ARG A 133 38.97 -25.76 -19.82
CA ARG A 133 39.31 -25.83 -18.41
C ARG A 133 39.66 -24.49 -17.76
N GLN A 134 40.20 -23.56 -18.55
CA GLN A 134 40.49 -22.18 -18.06
C GLN A 134 39.26 -21.43 -17.59
N THR A 135 38.10 -21.69 -18.16
CA THR A 135 36.83 -21.01 -17.80
C THR A 135 36.34 -21.42 -16.40
N ILE A 136 36.59 -22.69 -16.02
CA ILE A 136 36.11 -23.32 -14.78
C ILE A 136 37.17 -23.47 -13.69
N ARG A 137 38.32 -22.80 -13.82
CA ARG A 137 39.35 -22.78 -12.76
C ARG A 137 38.82 -22.12 -11.50
N THR A 138 39.18 -22.63 -10.35
CA THR A 138 38.74 -22.14 -9.04
C THR A 138 39.02 -20.66 -8.84
N GLU A 139 40.22 -20.18 -9.27
CA GLU A 139 40.60 -18.78 -9.19
C GLU A 139 39.65 -17.88 -10.03
N THR A 140 39.35 -18.32 -11.27
CA THR A 140 38.44 -17.62 -12.17
C THR A 140 37.01 -17.53 -11.60
N LEU A 141 36.52 -18.59 -10.95
CA LEU A 141 35.23 -18.64 -10.32
C LEU A 141 35.16 -17.78 -9.04
N GLN A 142 36.23 -17.76 -8.24
CA GLN A 142 36.33 -16.91 -7.05
C GLN A 142 36.40 -15.42 -7.42
N GLU A 143 37.19 -15.06 -8.41
CA GLU A 143 37.25 -13.70 -8.94
C GLU A 143 35.86 -13.24 -9.45
N TRP A 144 35.20 -14.12 -10.22
CA TRP A 144 33.85 -13.83 -10.71
C TRP A 144 32.84 -13.66 -9.58
N ALA A 145 32.87 -14.53 -8.57
CA ALA A 145 32.02 -14.41 -7.39
C ALA A 145 32.25 -13.07 -6.65
N SER A 146 33.48 -12.61 -6.54
CA SER A 146 33.80 -11.31 -5.94
C SER A 146 33.20 -10.15 -6.73
N ILE A 147 33.33 -10.15 -8.06
CA ILE A 147 32.75 -9.13 -8.96
C ILE A 147 31.23 -9.09 -8.82
N VAL A 148 30.58 -10.27 -8.86
CA VAL A 148 29.12 -10.41 -8.74
C VAL A 148 28.63 -9.92 -7.38
N ASN A 149 29.35 -10.20 -6.29
CA ASN A 149 29.02 -9.69 -4.97
C ASN A 149 29.18 -8.16 -4.86
N GLY A 150 30.21 -7.58 -5.48
CA GLY A 150 30.41 -6.15 -5.59
C GLY A 150 29.25 -5.46 -6.33
N PHE A 151 28.87 -6.03 -7.48
CA PHE A 151 27.71 -5.57 -8.25
C PHE A 151 26.41 -5.63 -7.43
N LYS A 152 26.14 -6.76 -6.77
CA LYS A 152 24.98 -6.92 -5.89
C LYS A 152 24.92 -5.84 -4.83
N ARG A 153 26.05 -5.54 -4.18
CA ARG A 153 26.12 -4.51 -3.14
C ARG A 153 25.77 -3.11 -3.68
N LEU A 154 26.33 -2.73 -4.83
CA LEU A 154 26.03 -1.44 -5.45
C LEU A 154 24.54 -1.32 -5.85
N MET A 155 23.95 -2.39 -6.37
CA MET A 155 22.50 -2.41 -6.66
C MET A 155 21.67 -2.24 -5.40
N GLN A 156 22.07 -2.88 -4.28
CA GLN A 156 21.38 -2.72 -2.99
C GLN A 156 21.54 -1.31 -2.41
N GLU A 157 22.71 -0.68 -2.56
CA GLU A 157 22.94 0.72 -2.20
C GLU A 157 22.08 1.68 -3.03
N ALA A 158 21.75 1.31 -4.27
CA ALA A 158 20.79 2.04 -5.10
C ALA A 158 19.31 1.82 -4.71
N GLY A 159 19.02 1.00 -3.70
CA GLY A 159 17.66 0.71 -3.22
C GLY A 159 16.97 -0.46 -3.92
N ILE A 160 17.71 -1.31 -4.64
CA ILE A 160 17.18 -2.49 -5.34
C ILE A 160 17.47 -3.74 -4.52
N ILE A 161 16.45 -4.46 -4.11
CA ILE A 161 16.63 -5.72 -3.35
C ILE A 161 17.11 -6.81 -4.32
N MET A 162 18.25 -7.46 -3.99
CA MET A 162 18.87 -8.46 -4.83
C MET A 162 19.02 -9.78 -4.06
N GLN A 163 18.32 -10.81 -4.50
CA GLN A 163 18.43 -12.18 -3.97
C GLN A 163 19.09 -13.08 -5.00
N ARG A 164 20.24 -13.70 -4.65
CA ARG A 164 20.91 -14.68 -5.52
C ARG A 164 20.05 -15.93 -5.64
N LEU A 165 19.82 -16.39 -6.88
CA LEU A 165 19.16 -17.67 -7.12
C LEU A 165 20.14 -18.82 -6.90
N THR A 166 19.63 -19.90 -6.31
CA THR A 166 20.35 -21.16 -6.06
C THR A 166 20.15 -22.14 -7.20
N ASP A 167 20.94 -23.21 -7.23
CA ASP A 167 20.77 -24.27 -8.24
C ASP A 167 19.33 -24.83 -8.24
N GLY A 168 18.68 -24.94 -7.07
CA GLY A 168 17.30 -25.39 -6.94
C GLY A 168 16.26 -24.36 -7.43
N ASP A 169 16.61 -23.08 -7.53
CA ASP A 169 15.76 -22.04 -8.13
C ASP A 169 15.91 -21.97 -9.66
N LEU A 170 17.04 -22.44 -10.16
CA LEU A 170 17.40 -22.41 -11.59
C LEU A 170 16.87 -23.61 -12.34
N LEU A 171 16.92 -24.81 -11.73
CA LEU A 171 16.44 -26.09 -12.26
C LEU A 171 15.15 -26.52 -11.56
N SER A 172 14.27 -27.17 -12.31
CA SER A 172 13.04 -27.74 -11.77
C SER A 172 13.33 -28.97 -10.89
N SER A 173 12.49 -29.16 -9.88
CA SER A 173 12.37 -30.34 -9.07
C SER A 173 10.97 -30.93 -9.16
N ASP A 174 10.69 -32.06 -8.54
CA ASP A 174 9.32 -32.66 -8.51
C ASP A 174 8.28 -31.70 -7.88
N SER A 175 8.70 -30.75 -7.09
CA SER A 175 7.82 -29.84 -6.32
C SER A 175 7.90 -28.36 -6.72
N SER A 176 8.85 -27.98 -7.58
CA SER A 176 9.06 -26.56 -7.97
C SER A 176 9.55 -26.45 -9.41
N VAL A 177 9.11 -25.38 -10.08
CA VAL A 177 9.55 -25.04 -11.43
C VAL A 177 10.78 -24.14 -11.36
N GLY A 178 11.89 -24.59 -11.97
CA GLY A 178 13.10 -23.79 -12.12
C GLY A 178 12.95 -22.68 -13.17
N LEU A 179 13.80 -21.64 -13.06
CA LEU A 179 13.74 -20.49 -13.96
C LEU A 179 13.93 -20.86 -15.43
N ILE A 180 14.79 -21.82 -15.72
CA ILE A 180 15.10 -22.25 -17.10
C ILE A 180 13.85 -22.85 -17.74
N GLU A 181 13.23 -23.83 -17.08
CA GLU A 181 12.02 -24.49 -17.58
C GLU A 181 10.80 -23.54 -17.53
N GLN A 182 10.75 -22.60 -16.57
CA GLN A 182 9.74 -21.55 -16.54
C GLN A 182 9.77 -20.71 -17.82
N TYR A 183 10.96 -20.37 -18.34
CA TYR A 183 11.08 -19.65 -19.60
C TYR A 183 10.78 -20.58 -20.79
N LEU A 184 11.38 -21.76 -20.86
CA LEU A 184 11.24 -22.67 -22.01
C LEU A 184 9.78 -23.09 -22.26
N PHE A 185 9.05 -23.42 -21.20
CA PHE A 185 7.69 -23.98 -21.34
C PHE A 185 6.59 -22.99 -20.99
N GLN A 186 6.92 -21.74 -20.63
CA GLN A 186 5.97 -20.71 -20.25
C GLN A 186 4.92 -21.21 -19.24
N THR A 187 5.40 -21.91 -18.19
CA THR A 187 4.53 -22.50 -17.17
C THR A 187 3.90 -21.44 -16.26
N HIS A 188 2.59 -21.61 -15.95
CA HIS A 188 1.85 -20.74 -15.04
C HIS A 188 1.68 -21.33 -13.63
N GLY A 189 1.98 -22.61 -13.45
CA GLY A 189 1.79 -23.35 -12.19
C GLY A 189 3.08 -23.57 -11.41
N ASP A 190 2.95 -24.12 -10.22
CA ASP A 190 4.07 -24.45 -9.33
C ASP A 190 4.70 -25.82 -9.69
N LYS A 191 4.10 -26.57 -10.61
CA LYS A 191 4.60 -27.87 -11.06
C LYS A 191 5.21 -27.76 -12.46
N PRO A 192 6.34 -28.44 -12.72
CA PRO A 192 6.93 -28.47 -14.04
C PRO A 192 6.00 -29.18 -15.04
N VAL A 193 5.81 -28.56 -16.17
CA VAL A 193 5.04 -29.09 -17.29
C VAL A 193 5.88 -28.94 -18.54
N ILE A 194 6.16 -30.04 -19.20
CA ILE A 194 6.90 -30.08 -20.48
C ILE A 194 5.88 -29.83 -21.60
N LYS A 195 6.17 -28.85 -22.45
CA LYS A 195 5.36 -28.52 -23.64
C LYS A 195 6.23 -28.64 -24.89
N ASP A 196 5.61 -29.00 -26.01
CA ASP A 196 6.27 -28.97 -27.32
C ASP A 196 6.58 -27.51 -27.73
N ILE A 197 7.72 -27.29 -28.36
CA ILE A 197 8.14 -26.02 -28.91
C ILE A 197 8.20 -26.14 -30.43
N ASP A 198 7.31 -25.44 -31.14
CA ASP A 198 7.23 -25.45 -32.60
C ASP A 198 7.69 -24.10 -33.18
N PHE A 199 8.55 -24.16 -34.17
CA PHE A 199 9.07 -23.00 -34.90
C PHE A 199 8.57 -22.90 -36.33
N ASN A 200 7.57 -23.72 -36.73
CA ASN A 200 7.01 -23.66 -38.06
C ASN A 200 6.05 -22.46 -38.25
N GLY A 201 6.53 -21.44 -38.87
CA GLY A 201 5.80 -20.20 -39.16
C GLY A 201 5.71 -19.22 -38.00
N HIS A 202 5.29 -19.64 -36.82
CA HIS A 202 5.28 -18.88 -35.59
C HIS A 202 5.94 -19.67 -34.47
N VAL A 203 6.53 -18.98 -33.52
CA VAL A 203 7.01 -19.66 -32.30
C VAL A 203 5.79 -20.05 -31.46
N LYS A 204 5.61 -21.33 -31.19
CA LYS A 204 4.55 -21.85 -30.35
C LYS A 204 5.13 -22.70 -29.22
N ILE A 205 4.54 -22.56 -28.03
CA ILE A 205 4.89 -23.34 -26.84
C ILE A 205 3.62 -24.00 -26.34
N GLY A 206 3.44 -25.29 -26.67
CA GLY A 206 2.14 -25.92 -26.54
C GLY A 206 1.10 -25.20 -27.41
N ASP A 207 0.03 -24.69 -26.80
CA ASP A 207 -1.03 -23.94 -27.49
C ASP A 207 -0.72 -22.43 -27.59
N ASP A 208 0.26 -21.91 -26.84
CA ASP A 208 0.58 -20.49 -26.77
C ASP A 208 1.36 -20.02 -28.01
N ILE A 209 0.84 -19.01 -28.71
CA ILE A 209 1.53 -18.32 -29.81
C ILE A 209 2.40 -17.22 -29.22
N CYS A 210 3.70 -17.31 -29.45
CA CYS A 210 4.68 -16.31 -28.99
C CYS A 210 5.04 -15.35 -30.13
N GLN A 211 4.96 -14.04 -29.84
CA GLN A 211 5.33 -12.97 -30.79
C GLN A 211 6.48 -12.14 -30.21
N PHE A 212 7.39 -11.69 -31.06
CA PHE A 212 8.59 -10.96 -30.66
C PHE A 212 8.61 -9.57 -31.31
N PHE A 213 8.90 -8.57 -30.48
CA PHE A 213 9.03 -7.18 -30.86
C PHE A 213 10.38 -6.67 -30.37
N THR A 214 11.18 -6.04 -31.25
CA THR A 214 12.53 -5.61 -30.89
C THR A 214 12.79 -4.16 -31.28
N LEU A 215 13.70 -3.53 -30.54
CA LEU A 215 14.41 -2.34 -30.95
C LEU A 215 15.82 -2.79 -31.35
N ALA A 216 16.02 -3.07 -32.63
CA ALA A 216 17.26 -3.65 -33.17
C ALA A 216 17.97 -2.73 -34.14
N ASP A 217 17.35 -1.64 -34.55
CA ASP A 217 17.89 -0.67 -35.49
C ASP A 217 17.80 0.75 -34.89
N ILE A 218 18.74 1.60 -35.17
CA ILE A 218 18.80 2.98 -34.66
C ILE A 218 17.58 3.80 -35.05
N ASP A 219 17.03 3.57 -36.24
CA ASP A 219 15.84 4.27 -36.74
C ASP A 219 14.56 3.96 -35.93
N PHE A 220 14.58 2.91 -35.11
CA PHE A 220 13.44 2.50 -34.27
C PHE A 220 13.52 3.07 -32.85
N PHE A 221 14.67 3.60 -32.45
CA PHE A 221 14.88 4.19 -31.14
C PHE A 221 14.33 5.62 -31.07
N PRO A 222 13.90 6.05 -29.88
CA PRO A 222 13.45 7.42 -29.68
C PRO A 222 14.62 8.42 -29.79
N PRO A 223 14.33 9.65 -30.21
CA PRO A 223 15.39 10.71 -30.29
C PRO A 223 15.89 11.12 -28.91
N TYR A 224 15.10 10.93 -27.87
CA TYR A 224 15.42 11.23 -26.47
C TYR A 224 15.01 10.10 -25.56
N CYS A 225 15.78 9.90 -24.51
CA CYS A 225 15.42 8.98 -23.41
C CYS A 225 15.73 9.63 -22.05
N ALA A 226 15.04 9.22 -21.02
CA ALA A 226 15.18 9.71 -19.67
C ALA A 226 15.00 8.59 -18.64
N SER A 227 15.27 8.84 -17.37
CA SER A 227 15.03 7.88 -16.30
C SER A 227 13.52 7.62 -16.06
N ARG A 228 12.67 8.54 -16.51
CA ARG A 228 11.21 8.56 -16.26
C ARG A 228 10.43 9.19 -17.42
N LEU A 229 9.14 8.89 -17.44
CA LEU A 229 8.11 9.52 -18.29
C LEU A 229 7.05 10.21 -17.43
N THR A 230 6.32 11.12 -18.05
CA THR A 230 5.08 11.68 -17.50
C THR A 230 3.92 10.74 -17.79
N HIS A 231 3.17 10.36 -16.74
CA HIS A 231 1.94 9.60 -16.89
C HIS A 231 0.74 10.54 -16.94
N ASP A 232 0.24 10.84 -18.15
CA ASP A 232 -0.80 11.86 -18.38
C ASP A 232 -2.10 11.59 -17.62
N ALA A 233 -2.54 10.33 -17.56
CA ALA A 233 -3.79 9.96 -16.89
C ALA A 233 -3.79 10.29 -15.38
N TYR A 234 -2.61 10.41 -14.76
CA TYR A 234 -2.46 10.76 -13.34
C TYR A 234 -1.88 12.15 -13.11
N SER A 235 -1.42 12.82 -14.14
CA SER A 235 -0.92 14.19 -14.09
C SER A 235 -2.05 15.22 -14.00
N THR A 236 -1.76 16.39 -13.49
CA THR A 236 -2.70 17.52 -13.34
C THR A 236 -2.04 18.79 -13.86
N ASP A 237 -2.80 19.88 -13.94
CA ASP A 237 -2.27 21.21 -14.30
C ASP A 237 -1.23 21.72 -13.28
N ARG A 238 -1.16 21.10 -12.11
CA ARG A 238 -0.26 21.48 -11.00
C ARG A 238 0.85 20.48 -10.70
N THR A 239 0.74 19.24 -11.19
CA THR A 239 1.69 18.17 -10.88
C THR A 239 1.93 17.27 -12.08
N VAL A 240 3.19 16.92 -12.29
CA VAL A 240 3.62 15.95 -13.28
C VAL A 240 3.85 14.62 -12.57
N PHE A 241 3.08 13.59 -12.95
CA PHE A 241 3.14 12.27 -12.31
C PHE A 241 4.20 11.40 -13.01
N PRO A 242 5.30 11.00 -12.32
CA PRO A 242 6.37 10.24 -12.95
C PRO A 242 6.10 8.73 -12.92
N VAL A 243 6.56 8.05 -13.98
CA VAL A 243 6.70 6.59 -14.06
C VAL A 243 8.04 6.24 -14.69
N SER A 244 8.54 5.01 -14.53
CA SER A 244 9.74 4.55 -15.22
C SER A 244 9.60 4.71 -16.74
N TYR A 245 10.68 5.11 -17.41
CA TYR A 245 10.67 5.27 -18.86
C TYR A 245 10.25 3.99 -19.60
N ALA A 246 10.67 2.83 -19.09
CA ALA A 246 10.31 1.53 -19.65
C ALA A 246 8.91 1.02 -19.21
N SER A 247 8.19 1.73 -18.32
CA SER A 247 6.88 1.26 -17.83
C SER A 247 5.85 0.98 -18.91
N PRO A 248 5.72 1.79 -19.99
CA PRO A 248 4.73 1.49 -21.05
C PRO A 248 4.93 0.14 -21.72
N ILE A 249 6.18 -0.28 -21.95
CA ILE A 249 6.53 -1.58 -22.55
C ILE A 249 6.72 -2.70 -21.51
N GLY A 250 6.52 -2.39 -20.24
CA GLY A 250 6.64 -3.30 -19.11
C GLY A 250 5.34 -3.32 -18.29
N LEU A 251 5.40 -2.80 -17.07
CA LEU A 251 4.33 -2.91 -16.06
C LEU A 251 2.97 -2.37 -16.53
N LEU A 252 2.93 -1.37 -17.42
CA LEU A 252 1.69 -0.77 -17.92
C LEU A 252 1.13 -1.45 -19.18
N LEU A 253 1.86 -2.39 -19.79
CA LEU A 253 1.37 -3.14 -20.94
C LEU A 253 0.35 -4.20 -20.46
N PRO A 254 -0.94 -4.10 -20.82
CA PRO A 254 -2.02 -4.88 -20.22
C PRO A 254 -2.19 -6.29 -20.85
N THR A 255 -1.10 -6.99 -21.05
CA THR A 255 -1.10 -8.36 -21.58
C THR A 255 0.03 -9.19 -20.95
N GLU A 256 -0.02 -10.51 -21.08
CA GLU A 256 1.08 -11.37 -20.67
C GLU A 256 2.27 -11.19 -21.61
N HIS A 257 3.43 -10.90 -21.04
CA HIS A 257 4.64 -10.68 -21.82
C HIS A 257 5.91 -10.83 -20.97
N ILE A 258 7.03 -10.95 -21.66
CA ILE A 258 8.37 -10.89 -21.08
C ILE A 258 9.12 -9.79 -21.78
N THR A 259 9.63 -8.81 -21.03
CA THR A 259 10.52 -7.78 -21.53
C THR A 259 11.97 -8.14 -21.18
N THR A 260 12.86 -8.17 -22.16
CA THR A 260 14.29 -8.45 -21.94
C THR A 260 15.13 -7.32 -22.48
N THR A 261 15.95 -6.73 -21.62
CA THR A 261 16.93 -5.70 -21.98
C THR A 261 18.34 -6.28 -21.85
N TYR A 262 19.09 -6.24 -22.94
CA TYR A 262 20.46 -6.74 -23.02
C TYR A 262 21.44 -5.57 -23.13
N LEU A 263 22.46 -5.52 -22.28
CA LEU A 263 23.57 -4.58 -22.35
C LEU A 263 24.90 -5.34 -22.39
N PHE A 264 25.46 -5.49 -23.57
CA PHE A 264 26.82 -6.01 -23.72
C PHE A 264 27.80 -4.87 -23.46
N LEU A 265 28.61 -4.98 -22.42
CA LEU A 265 29.56 -3.95 -22.05
C LEU A 265 30.77 -3.98 -22.98
N GLY A 266 30.99 -2.86 -23.67
CA GLY A 266 32.04 -2.71 -24.65
C GLY A 266 33.38 -2.29 -24.01
N ASP A 267 34.46 -2.53 -24.77
CA ASP A 267 35.78 -1.95 -24.50
C ASP A 267 35.89 -0.59 -25.19
N ALA A 268 36.19 0.47 -24.43
CA ALA A 268 36.27 1.83 -24.93
C ALA A 268 37.38 1.99 -26.00
N ALA A 269 38.52 1.32 -25.85
CA ALA A 269 39.60 1.40 -26.80
C ALA A 269 39.27 0.69 -28.13
N GLU A 270 38.58 -0.42 -28.08
CA GLU A 270 38.08 -1.11 -29.26
C GLU A 270 36.99 -0.30 -29.98
N SER A 271 36.01 0.21 -29.24
CA SER A 271 34.96 1.07 -29.78
C SER A 271 35.54 2.32 -30.45
N LYS A 272 36.51 2.98 -29.82
CA LYS A 272 37.23 4.14 -30.39
C LYS A 272 37.87 3.77 -31.72
N ARG A 273 38.71 2.73 -31.78
CA ARG A 273 39.37 2.30 -33.02
C ARG A 273 38.40 1.98 -34.15
N ARG A 274 37.28 1.35 -33.84
CA ARG A 274 36.22 0.99 -34.80
C ARG A 274 35.54 2.25 -35.35
N ASN A 275 35.16 3.16 -34.48
CA ASN A 275 34.47 4.38 -34.90
C ASN A 275 35.39 5.40 -35.56
N GLU A 276 36.66 5.50 -35.19
CA GLU A 276 37.66 6.29 -35.95
C GLU A 276 37.86 5.79 -37.40
N ARG A 277 37.75 4.46 -37.60
CA ARG A 277 37.82 3.91 -38.99
C ARG A 277 36.52 4.24 -39.75
N LYS A 278 35.35 4.20 -39.09
CA LYS A 278 34.07 4.61 -39.70
C LYS A 278 34.07 6.09 -40.04
N GLU A 279 34.54 6.94 -39.15
CA GLU A 279 34.65 8.40 -39.32
C GLU A 279 35.47 8.74 -40.57
N LYS A 280 36.67 8.18 -40.71
CA LYS A 280 37.51 8.38 -41.88
C LYS A 280 36.84 7.97 -43.19
N ARG A 281 36.07 6.87 -43.18
CA ARG A 281 35.34 6.39 -44.35
C ARG A 281 34.15 7.29 -44.69
N THR A 282 33.33 7.68 -43.72
CA THR A 282 32.18 8.58 -43.92
C THR A 282 32.64 9.98 -44.31
N LEU A 283 33.74 10.49 -43.76
CA LEU A 283 34.33 11.78 -44.12
C LEU A 283 34.74 11.80 -45.60
N ALA A 284 35.37 10.72 -46.11
CA ALA A 284 35.75 10.63 -47.52
C ALA A 284 34.53 10.63 -48.45
N LEU A 285 33.39 10.12 -48.01
CA LEU A 285 32.14 10.04 -48.78
C LEU A 285 31.18 11.20 -48.53
N ALA A 286 31.43 12.04 -47.53
CA ALA A 286 30.58 13.17 -47.14
C ALA A 286 30.35 14.19 -48.26
N ARG A 287 31.35 14.36 -49.13
CA ARG A 287 31.26 15.27 -50.29
C ARG A 287 30.25 14.80 -51.34
N TYR A 288 29.92 13.51 -51.35
CA TYR A 288 29.10 12.89 -52.40
C TYR A 288 27.69 12.53 -51.90
N SER A 289 27.49 12.52 -50.58
CA SER A 289 26.20 12.16 -49.99
C SER A 289 25.97 12.92 -48.69
N ARG A 290 24.81 13.59 -48.59
CA ARG A 290 24.36 14.29 -47.37
C ARG A 290 24.21 13.32 -46.21
N GLU A 291 23.76 12.10 -46.45
CA GLU A 291 23.62 11.06 -45.46
C GLU A 291 24.98 10.69 -44.82
N ASN A 292 26.04 10.56 -45.64
CA ASN A 292 27.38 10.32 -45.13
C ASN A 292 27.91 11.52 -44.31
N ALA A 293 27.54 12.76 -44.68
CA ALA A 293 27.90 13.94 -43.92
C ALA A 293 27.25 13.93 -42.52
N ILE A 294 25.94 13.64 -42.45
CA ILE A 294 25.21 13.51 -41.20
C ILE A 294 25.79 12.36 -40.34
N SER A 295 26.05 11.21 -40.96
CA SER A 295 26.65 10.07 -40.26
C SER A 295 28.04 10.37 -39.70
N ASN A 296 28.85 11.17 -40.44
CA ASN A 296 30.17 11.59 -39.99
C ASN A 296 30.09 12.51 -38.76
N GLU A 297 29.15 13.46 -38.76
CA GLU A 297 28.91 14.36 -37.64
C GLU A 297 28.49 13.56 -36.37
N ALA A 298 27.53 12.65 -36.49
CA ALA A 298 27.09 11.78 -35.38
C ALA A 298 28.22 10.88 -34.84
N ILE A 299 29.10 10.37 -35.74
CA ILE A 299 30.26 9.57 -35.28
C ILE A 299 31.27 10.46 -34.54
N ASN A 300 31.47 11.69 -34.96
CA ASN A 300 32.35 12.63 -34.27
C ASN A 300 31.81 13.00 -32.88
N GLU A 301 30.53 13.26 -32.76
CA GLU A 301 29.88 13.49 -31.46
C GLU A 301 30.07 12.27 -30.53
N TYR A 302 29.80 11.07 -31.02
CA TYR A 302 30.01 9.83 -30.25
C TYR A 302 31.48 9.69 -29.80
N LEU A 303 32.46 9.93 -30.68
CA LEU A 303 33.87 9.87 -30.33
C LEU A 303 34.28 10.96 -29.33
N HIS A 304 33.66 12.13 -29.38
CA HIS A 304 33.84 13.18 -28.39
C HIS A 304 33.38 12.74 -27.02
N GLU A 305 32.12 12.24 -26.88
CA GLU A 305 31.58 11.75 -25.63
C GLU A 305 32.38 10.56 -25.06
N LEU A 306 32.81 9.65 -25.94
CA LEU A 306 33.64 8.52 -25.55
C LEU A 306 35.00 8.94 -24.98
N THR A 307 35.60 10.03 -25.52
CA THR A 307 36.97 10.42 -25.18
C THR A 307 37.01 11.52 -24.11
N ALA A 308 36.20 12.58 -24.26
CA ALA A 308 36.19 13.73 -23.36
C ALA A 308 35.42 13.43 -22.06
N ASP A 309 34.25 12.77 -22.16
CA ASP A 309 33.37 12.49 -21.04
C ASP A 309 33.63 11.12 -20.43
N ASN A 310 34.56 10.34 -20.99
CA ASN A 310 34.94 8.99 -20.54
C ASN A 310 33.72 8.06 -20.33
N ARG A 311 32.72 8.20 -21.22
CA ARG A 311 31.49 7.40 -21.16
C ARG A 311 31.75 5.95 -21.58
N ARG A 312 31.09 5.02 -20.93
CA ARG A 312 31.27 3.59 -21.19
C ARG A 312 30.38 3.12 -22.34
N PRO A 313 30.96 2.58 -23.44
CA PRO A 313 30.19 2.06 -24.57
C PRO A 313 29.51 0.74 -24.20
N CYS A 314 28.34 0.49 -24.74
CA CYS A 314 27.64 -0.77 -24.67
C CYS A 314 26.84 -1.04 -25.96
N PHE A 315 26.40 -2.30 -26.12
CA PHE A 315 25.50 -2.69 -27.20
C PHE A 315 24.15 -3.08 -26.59
N LEU A 316 23.12 -2.33 -26.93
CA LEU A 316 21.77 -2.43 -26.41
C LEU A 316 20.87 -3.22 -27.36
N ASN A 317 20.05 -4.12 -26.78
CA ASN A 317 18.85 -4.64 -27.40
C ASN A 317 17.70 -4.62 -26.39
N VAL A 318 16.49 -4.33 -26.85
CA VAL A 318 15.26 -4.41 -26.09
C VAL A 318 14.29 -5.32 -26.85
N THR A 319 13.86 -6.39 -26.21
CA THR A 319 12.93 -7.37 -26.77
C THR A 319 11.70 -7.51 -25.88
N VAL A 320 10.51 -7.48 -26.47
CA VAL A 320 9.25 -7.82 -25.82
C VAL A 320 8.71 -9.08 -26.46
N MET A 321 8.50 -10.14 -25.68
CA MET A 321 7.84 -11.38 -26.09
C MET A 321 6.44 -11.42 -25.51
N THR A 322 5.41 -11.48 -26.32
CA THR A 322 4.00 -11.68 -25.90
C THR A 322 3.55 -13.10 -26.11
N MET A 323 2.58 -13.57 -25.34
CA MET A 323 2.00 -14.90 -25.40
C MET A 323 0.47 -14.78 -25.55
N ALA A 324 -0.14 -15.59 -26.44
CA ALA A 324 -1.57 -15.63 -26.64
C ALA A 324 -2.04 -17.05 -27.02
N GLU A 325 -3.13 -17.51 -26.40
CA GLU A 325 -3.73 -18.80 -26.73
C GLU A 325 -4.46 -18.79 -28.09
N ARG A 326 -4.91 -17.59 -28.54
CA ARG A 326 -5.73 -17.44 -29.75
C ARG A 326 -5.12 -16.42 -30.71
N ARG A 327 -5.30 -16.68 -32.04
CA ARG A 327 -4.79 -15.76 -33.09
C ARG A 327 -5.40 -14.37 -33.02
N GLU A 328 -6.69 -14.26 -32.61
CA GLU A 328 -7.35 -12.96 -32.47
C GLU A 328 -6.75 -12.13 -31.31
N GLU A 329 -6.38 -12.79 -30.23
CA GLU A 329 -5.70 -12.18 -29.11
C GLU A 329 -4.29 -11.75 -29.50
N ALA A 330 -3.54 -12.63 -30.19
CA ALA A 330 -2.23 -12.31 -30.72
C ALA A 330 -2.26 -11.05 -31.63
N ALA A 331 -3.28 -10.92 -32.50
CA ALA A 331 -3.45 -9.73 -33.34
C ALA A 331 -3.70 -8.46 -32.50
N LYS A 332 -4.51 -8.53 -31.44
CA LYS A 332 -4.73 -7.40 -30.51
C LYS A 332 -3.46 -7.01 -29.74
N GLN A 333 -2.67 -8.01 -29.36
CA GLN A 333 -1.40 -7.76 -28.67
C GLN A 333 -0.41 -6.98 -29.54
N VAL A 334 -0.38 -7.20 -30.86
CA VAL A 334 0.46 -6.41 -31.78
C VAL A 334 0.13 -4.92 -31.67
N GLU A 335 -1.15 -4.56 -31.69
CA GLU A 335 -1.58 -3.16 -31.58
C GLU A 335 -1.28 -2.58 -30.18
N MET A 336 -1.48 -3.37 -29.12
CA MET A 336 -1.14 -2.95 -27.75
C MET A 336 0.36 -2.67 -27.60
N VAL A 337 1.21 -3.54 -28.13
CA VAL A 337 2.67 -3.36 -28.07
C VAL A 337 3.10 -2.14 -28.90
N ARG A 338 2.57 -1.94 -30.11
CA ARG A 338 2.84 -0.75 -30.92
C ARG A 338 2.45 0.53 -30.18
N ALA A 339 1.25 0.55 -29.58
CA ALA A 339 0.79 1.69 -28.78
C ALA A 339 1.68 1.95 -27.55
N ALA A 340 2.19 0.90 -26.90
CA ALA A 340 3.11 1.01 -25.77
C ALA A 340 4.47 1.61 -26.18
N PHE A 341 5.04 1.14 -27.28
CA PHE A 341 6.29 1.71 -27.81
C PHE A 341 6.11 3.15 -28.28
N ALA A 342 4.97 3.50 -28.88
CA ALA A 342 4.67 4.88 -29.28
C ALA A 342 4.67 5.85 -28.08
N GLN A 343 4.34 5.41 -26.84
CA GLN A 343 4.42 6.25 -25.66
C GLN A 343 5.87 6.64 -25.26
N ILE A 344 6.84 5.91 -25.78
CA ILE A 344 8.27 6.22 -25.60
C ILE A 344 8.92 6.73 -26.91
N ASP A 345 8.11 7.18 -27.86
CA ASP A 345 8.54 7.63 -29.18
C ASP A 345 9.41 6.62 -29.95
N ALA A 346 9.18 5.33 -29.73
CA ALA A 346 9.88 4.23 -30.38
C ALA A 346 8.95 3.44 -31.30
N VAL A 347 9.52 2.77 -32.31
CA VAL A 347 8.77 1.92 -33.23
C VAL A 347 9.29 0.48 -33.16
N PRO A 348 8.51 -0.47 -32.64
CA PRO A 348 8.99 -1.85 -32.53
C PRO A 348 8.98 -2.55 -33.89
N LYS A 349 10.03 -3.28 -34.18
CA LYS A 349 10.03 -4.25 -35.29
C LYS A 349 9.36 -5.53 -34.82
N HIS A 350 8.30 -5.95 -35.52
CA HIS A 350 7.67 -7.25 -35.29
C HIS A 350 8.51 -8.34 -35.99
N GLU A 351 9.19 -9.15 -35.20
CA GLU A 351 10.11 -10.16 -35.69
C GLU A 351 9.37 -11.46 -36.00
N THR A 352 9.54 -11.91 -37.25
CA THR A 352 8.96 -13.17 -37.73
C THR A 352 10.04 -14.22 -38.00
N VAL A 353 10.98 -13.91 -38.89
CA VAL A 353 12.08 -14.81 -39.29
C VAL A 353 13.08 -15.01 -38.16
N CYS A 354 13.41 -13.97 -37.41
CA CYS A 354 14.35 -14.01 -36.29
C CYS A 354 13.73 -14.46 -34.97
N ALA A 355 12.42 -14.65 -34.90
CA ALA A 355 11.70 -15.01 -33.67
C ALA A 355 12.30 -16.27 -32.96
N PRO A 356 12.65 -17.36 -33.68
CA PRO A 356 13.29 -18.51 -33.03
C PRO A 356 14.65 -18.17 -32.42
N GLN A 357 15.42 -17.28 -33.04
CA GLN A 357 16.72 -16.87 -32.49
C GLN A 357 16.56 -16.04 -31.21
N LEU A 358 15.57 -15.14 -31.18
CA LEU A 358 15.25 -14.32 -30.02
C LEU A 358 14.72 -15.17 -28.86
N PHE A 359 13.89 -16.20 -29.17
CA PHE A 359 13.44 -17.16 -28.16
C PHE A 359 14.62 -17.86 -27.48
N TRP A 360 15.55 -18.43 -28.25
CA TRP A 360 16.72 -19.11 -27.70
C TRP A 360 17.70 -18.18 -26.99
N ALA A 361 17.86 -16.97 -27.47
CA ALA A 361 18.66 -15.95 -26.81
C ALA A 361 18.06 -15.51 -25.46
N GLY A 362 16.76 -15.60 -25.29
CA GLY A 362 16.08 -15.27 -24.03
C GLY A 362 16.15 -16.38 -22.96
N VAL A 363 16.65 -17.57 -23.29
CA VAL A 363 16.81 -18.67 -22.31
C VAL A 363 17.88 -18.28 -21.28
N PRO A 364 17.57 -18.37 -19.96
CA PRO A 364 18.56 -18.10 -18.92
C PRO A 364 19.83 -18.96 -19.11
N GLY A 365 20.97 -18.28 -19.16
CA GLY A 365 22.27 -18.90 -19.46
C GLY A 365 22.68 -18.86 -20.94
N ASN A 366 21.79 -18.55 -21.88
CA ASN A 366 22.12 -18.43 -23.31
C ASN A 366 22.11 -16.98 -23.86
N TYR A 367 21.94 -16.00 -23.01
CA TYR A 367 21.78 -14.59 -23.37
C TYR A 367 22.91 -14.05 -24.28
N ALA A 368 24.14 -14.53 -24.10
CA ALA A 368 25.29 -14.09 -24.86
C ALA A 368 25.29 -14.55 -26.34
N ASP A 369 24.35 -15.43 -26.73
CA ASP A 369 24.12 -15.85 -28.12
C ASP A 369 23.13 -14.94 -28.86
N LEU A 370 22.65 -13.85 -28.27
CA LEU A 370 21.90 -12.82 -28.99
C LEU A 370 22.77 -12.33 -30.18
N PRO A 371 22.26 -12.38 -31.43
CA PRO A 371 23.02 -11.91 -32.61
C PRO A 371 23.36 -10.42 -32.47
N ARG A 372 24.61 -10.09 -32.70
CA ARG A 372 25.11 -8.68 -32.61
C ARG A 372 24.44 -7.76 -33.61
N ASP A 373 23.97 -8.27 -34.73
CA ASP A 373 23.23 -7.50 -35.73
C ASP A 373 21.87 -7.01 -35.24
N HIS A 374 21.39 -7.55 -34.11
CA HIS A 374 20.18 -7.09 -33.38
C HIS A 374 20.51 -6.13 -32.22
N THR A 375 21.71 -5.55 -32.18
CA THR A 375 22.11 -4.60 -31.15
C THR A 375 22.58 -3.28 -31.75
N ILE A 376 22.31 -2.19 -31.02
CA ILE A 376 22.86 -0.88 -31.34
C ILE A 376 24.00 -0.52 -30.39
N GLU A 377 25.03 0.16 -30.93
CA GLU A 377 26.10 0.72 -30.10
C GLU A 377 25.67 2.05 -29.50
N THR A 378 25.74 2.17 -28.18
CA THR A 378 25.40 3.38 -27.41
C THR A 378 26.22 3.41 -26.12
N PHE A 379 25.86 4.30 -25.18
CA PHE A 379 26.47 4.36 -23.84
C PHE A 379 25.56 3.71 -22.77
N VAL A 380 26.14 3.34 -21.63
CA VAL A 380 25.40 2.70 -20.52
C VAL A 380 24.27 3.62 -19.99
N GLU A 381 24.48 4.94 -19.98
CA GLU A 381 23.54 5.90 -19.45
C GLU A 381 22.20 5.91 -20.24
N PRO A 382 22.17 6.17 -21.57
CA PRO A 382 20.94 6.09 -22.35
C PRO A 382 20.39 4.67 -22.40
N ALA A 383 21.23 3.64 -22.48
CA ALA A 383 20.76 2.24 -22.46
C ALA A 383 20.02 1.89 -21.16
N SER A 384 20.46 2.45 -20.02
CA SER A 384 19.83 2.23 -18.73
C SER A 384 18.38 2.74 -18.66
N CYS A 385 17.98 3.70 -19.49
CA CYS A 385 16.61 4.21 -19.54
C CYS A 385 15.59 3.13 -19.96
N PHE A 386 16.01 2.17 -20.79
CA PHE A 386 15.16 1.05 -21.24
C PHE A 386 15.06 -0.11 -20.26
N ILE A 387 15.69 0.00 -19.10
CA ILE A 387 15.59 -0.99 -18.03
C ILE A 387 14.41 -0.61 -17.14
N ASN A 388 13.44 -1.53 -16.97
CA ASN A 388 12.33 -1.31 -16.03
C ASN A 388 12.89 -1.08 -14.61
N SER A 389 12.28 -0.14 -13.89
CA SER A 389 12.70 0.24 -12.55
C SER A 389 11.55 0.25 -11.54
N ASP A 390 10.41 -0.34 -11.91
CA ASP A 390 9.21 -0.43 -11.08
C ASP A 390 8.80 -1.88 -10.84
N THR A 391 8.22 -2.16 -9.68
CA THR A 391 7.53 -3.41 -9.41
C THR A 391 6.05 -3.18 -9.07
N ALA A 392 5.21 -4.21 -9.21
CA ALA A 392 3.82 -4.16 -8.81
C ALA A 392 3.69 -4.11 -7.28
N TYR A 393 2.53 -3.66 -6.78
CA TYR A 393 2.25 -3.65 -5.34
C TYR A 393 2.33 -5.04 -4.73
N VAL A 394 2.98 -5.12 -3.57
CA VAL A 394 3.19 -6.36 -2.81
C VAL A 394 2.21 -6.40 -1.64
N SER A 395 1.60 -7.57 -1.41
CA SER A 395 0.76 -7.79 -0.23
C SER A 395 1.61 -7.84 1.04
N ALA A 396 1.12 -7.22 2.11
CA ALA A 396 1.69 -7.39 3.44
C ALA A 396 1.55 -8.84 3.91
N LYS A 397 2.50 -9.31 4.69
CA LYS A 397 2.49 -10.69 5.20
C LYS A 397 1.34 -10.97 6.16
N GLN A 398 0.96 -10.00 6.97
CA GLN A 398 -0.07 -10.11 8.02
C GLN A 398 -1.21 -9.08 7.85
N GLY A 399 -1.30 -8.40 6.72
CA GLY A 399 -2.32 -7.41 6.46
C GLY A 399 -3.73 -8.01 6.44
N THR A 400 -4.65 -7.39 7.17
CA THR A 400 -6.06 -7.80 7.23
C THR A 400 -6.98 -6.93 6.37
N LEU A 401 -6.55 -5.70 6.05
CA LEU A 401 -7.30 -4.77 5.19
C LEU A 401 -7.05 -5.13 3.72
N ARG A 402 -8.11 -5.57 3.03
CA ARG A 402 -8.01 -5.91 1.61
C ARG A 402 -8.38 -4.73 0.74
N LEU A 403 -7.42 -4.26 -0.04
CA LEU A 403 -7.59 -3.23 -1.05
C LEU A 403 -7.19 -3.80 -2.43
N THR A 404 -7.35 -3.01 -3.50
CA THR A 404 -6.84 -3.40 -4.83
C THR A 404 -5.86 -2.37 -5.36
N GLU A 405 -4.87 -2.84 -6.10
CA GLU A 405 -3.89 -1.95 -6.73
C GLU A 405 -4.46 -1.30 -8.01
N ARG A 406 -3.80 -0.25 -8.51
CA ARG A 406 -4.34 0.64 -9.56
C ARG A 406 -4.23 0.11 -10.98
N ILE A 407 -3.27 -0.76 -11.28
CA ILE A 407 -2.94 -1.16 -12.66
C ILE A 407 -3.88 -2.29 -13.09
N TRP A 408 -3.77 -3.44 -12.47
CA TRP A 408 -4.52 -4.64 -12.84
C TRP A 408 -5.72 -4.94 -11.93
N GLY A 409 -5.91 -4.16 -10.85
CA GLY A 409 -6.93 -4.46 -9.85
C GLY A 409 -6.61 -5.71 -9.02
N LYS A 410 -5.33 -5.99 -8.81
CA LYS A 410 -4.84 -7.08 -7.96
C LYS A 410 -5.29 -6.86 -6.53
N PRO A 411 -6.00 -7.83 -5.89
CA PRO A 411 -6.28 -7.75 -4.48
C PRO A 411 -4.99 -7.86 -3.67
N VAL A 412 -4.77 -6.89 -2.79
CA VAL A 412 -3.61 -6.85 -1.90
C VAL A 412 -4.07 -6.72 -0.45
N ASN A 413 -3.45 -7.47 0.43
CA ASN A 413 -3.62 -7.28 1.86
C ASN A 413 -2.68 -6.17 2.31
N VAL A 414 -3.21 -5.20 3.04
CA VAL A 414 -2.48 -4.02 3.50
C VAL A 414 -2.42 -4.03 5.02
N ASP A 415 -1.23 -3.87 5.56
CA ASP A 415 -1.02 -3.60 6.97
C ASP A 415 -0.62 -2.13 7.16
N LEU A 416 -1.43 -1.40 7.91
CA LEU A 416 -1.20 0.01 8.20
C LEU A 416 -0.49 0.23 9.54
N PHE A 417 -0.36 -0.80 10.38
CA PHE A 417 -0.05 -0.63 11.79
C PHE A 417 1.20 -1.38 12.27
N ASP A 418 1.29 -2.67 12.03
CA ASP A 418 2.31 -3.51 12.66
C ASP A 418 3.58 -3.61 11.82
N GLU A 419 3.49 -4.06 10.57
CA GLU A 419 4.64 -4.14 9.68
C GLU A 419 5.33 -2.79 9.45
N PRO A 420 4.61 -1.65 9.26
CA PRO A 420 5.23 -0.34 9.19
C PRO A 420 5.93 0.09 10.50
N MET A 421 5.40 -0.30 11.66
CA MET A 421 6.03 -0.03 12.96
C MET A 421 7.29 -0.88 13.17
N GLU A 422 7.25 -2.16 12.82
CA GLU A 422 8.41 -3.05 12.88
C GLU A 422 9.56 -2.57 11.97
N LYS A 423 9.22 -2.01 10.80
CA LYS A 423 10.18 -1.43 9.86
C LYS A 423 10.64 -0.01 10.23
N GLY A 424 10.11 0.58 11.31
CA GLY A 424 10.45 1.95 11.73
C GLY A 424 9.91 3.05 10.81
N ILE A 425 8.92 2.74 9.95
CA ILE A 425 8.27 3.70 9.04
C ILE A 425 7.33 4.62 9.83
N ILE A 426 6.61 4.06 10.82
CA ILE A 426 5.76 4.80 11.74
C ILE A 426 6.23 4.61 13.19
N SER A 427 5.98 5.60 14.03
CA SER A 427 6.31 5.59 15.46
C SER A 427 5.09 5.34 16.35
N ASN A 428 3.90 5.55 15.82
CA ASN A 428 2.62 5.34 16.47
C ASN A 428 1.56 4.84 15.48
N ARG A 429 0.42 4.37 15.98
CA ARG A 429 -0.69 3.83 15.17
C ARG A 429 -1.87 4.81 15.03
N ASN A 430 -1.66 6.09 15.35
CA ASN A 430 -2.70 7.08 15.22
C ASN A 430 -2.93 7.44 13.76
N MET A 431 -4.19 7.65 13.42
CA MET A 431 -4.63 7.88 12.05
C MET A 431 -5.53 9.11 11.95
N ILE A 432 -5.38 9.84 10.86
CA ILE A 432 -6.35 10.84 10.43
C ILE A 432 -6.91 10.44 9.05
N VAL A 433 -8.23 10.52 8.90
CA VAL A 433 -8.93 10.26 7.64
C VAL A 433 -9.62 11.55 7.18
N VAL A 434 -9.27 12.04 6.00
CA VAL A 434 -9.80 13.31 5.48
C VAL A 434 -10.39 13.13 4.09
N GLY A 435 -11.51 13.77 3.84
CA GLY A 435 -12.12 13.79 2.50
C GLY A 435 -13.49 14.44 2.48
N GLY A 436 -13.87 15.06 1.37
CA GLY A 436 -15.15 15.71 1.20
C GLY A 436 -16.36 14.77 1.35
N SER A 437 -17.56 15.36 1.47
CA SER A 437 -18.81 14.59 1.47
C SER A 437 -18.95 13.75 0.20
N GLY A 438 -19.40 12.50 0.33
CA GLY A 438 -19.49 11.53 -0.77
C GLY A 438 -18.12 10.96 -1.24
N GLY A 439 -17.02 11.32 -0.60
CA GLY A 439 -15.67 10.86 -0.94
C GLY A 439 -15.37 9.38 -0.60
N GLY A 440 -16.26 8.72 0.17
CA GLY A 440 -16.08 7.31 0.56
C GLY A 440 -15.44 7.09 1.92
N LYS A 441 -15.31 8.15 2.75
CA LYS A 441 -14.73 8.06 4.11
C LYS A 441 -15.40 6.99 4.97
N SER A 442 -16.71 7.11 5.22
CA SER A 442 -17.44 6.19 6.11
C SER A 442 -17.43 4.75 5.59
N VAL A 443 -17.39 4.55 4.27
CA VAL A 443 -17.22 3.23 3.66
C VAL A 443 -15.84 2.66 3.96
N PHE A 444 -14.78 3.45 3.81
CA PHE A 444 -13.41 3.03 4.12
C PHE A 444 -13.23 2.75 5.61
N THR A 445 -13.74 3.62 6.49
CA THR A 445 -13.61 3.47 7.95
C THR A 445 -14.42 2.31 8.49
N ASN A 446 -15.59 2.00 7.91
CA ASN A 446 -16.32 0.74 8.16
C ASN A 446 -15.48 -0.50 7.75
N HIS A 447 -14.89 -0.47 6.54
CA HIS A 447 -14.03 -1.55 6.05
C HIS A 447 -12.81 -1.76 6.96
N LEU A 448 -12.16 -0.67 7.37
CA LEU A 448 -11.05 -0.70 8.32
C LEU A 448 -11.49 -1.25 9.70
N SER A 449 -12.60 -0.74 10.24
CA SER A 449 -13.13 -1.15 11.56
C SER A 449 -13.51 -2.63 11.57
N ARG A 450 -14.12 -3.13 10.50
CA ARG A 450 -14.42 -4.54 10.32
C ARG A 450 -13.15 -5.38 10.27
N SER A 451 -12.16 -4.96 9.50
CA SER A 451 -10.88 -5.65 9.36
C SER A 451 -10.15 -5.77 10.71
N LEU A 452 -10.15 -4.69 11.51
CA LEU A 452 -9.59 -4.69 12.86
C LEU A 452 -10.39 -5.55 13.83
N TYR A 453 -11.73 -5.53 13.75
CA TYR A 453 -12.61 -6.40 14.54
C TYR A 453 -12.37 -7.88 14.23
N ASP A 454 -12.26 -8.26 12.95
CA ASP A 454 -11.97 -9.63 12.53
C ASP A 454 -10.60 -10.10 13.04
N SER A 455 -9.61 -9.19 13.17
CA SER A 455 -8.30 -9.49 13.78
C SER A 455 -8.30 -9.51 15.33
N GLY A 456 -9.46 -9.42 15.99
CA GLY A 456 -9.59 -9.54 17.44
C GLY A 456 -9.58 -8.22 18.20
N ALA A 457 -9.61 -7.07 17.54
CA ALA A 457 -9.65 -5.78 18.22
C ALA A 457 -11.00 -5.49 18.90
N HIS A 458 -10.97 -4.65 19.96
CA HIS A 458 -12.12 -4.00 20.54
C HIS A 458 -12.27 -2.60 19.94
N ALA A 459 -13.38 -2.33 19.27
CA ALA A 459 -13.67 -1.05 18.63
C ALA A 459 -14.71 -0.25 19.43
N VAL A 460 -14.41 1.01 19.67
CA VAL A 460 -15.34 2.02 20.18
C VAL A 460 -15.45 3.11 19.12
N ILE A 461 -16.63 3.35 18.62
CA ILE A 461 -16.91 4.26 17.52
C ILE A 461 -17.86 5.34 18.01
N VAL A 462 -17.47 6.59 17.80
CA VAL A 462 -18.31 7.78 17.98
C VAL A 462 -18.77 8.21 16.59
N ASP A 463 -20.06 8.07 16.33
CA ASP A 463 -20.65 8.31 15.01
C ASP A 463 -21.62 9.50 15.08
N ILE A 464 -21.71 10.26 13.99
CA ILE A 464 -22.70 11.32 13.79
C ILE A 464 -23.26 11.16 12.38
N GLY A 465 -24.43 10.56 12.24
CA GLY A 465 -25.07 10.30 10.94
C GLY A 465 -25.39 8.84 10.63
N GLY A 466 -25.27 7.93 11.61
CA GLY A 466 -25.74 6.54 11.54
C GLY A 466 -24.98 5.68 10.52
N SER A 467 -23.69 5.93 10.33
CA SER A 467 -22.88 5.28 9.30
C SER A 467 -22.49 3.85 9.66
N TYR A 468 -22.47 3.49 10.94
CA TYR A 468 -22.00 2.18 11.44
C TYR A 468 -23.09 1.23 11.90
N LYS A 469 -24.37 1.63 11.79
CA LYS A 469 -25.51 0.80 12.24
C LYS A 469 -25.52 -0.56 11.58
N GLY A 470 -25.29 -0.63 10.27
CA GLY A 470 -25.26 -1.88 9.51
C GLY A 470 -24.18 -2.84 10.01
N LEU A 471 -22.93 -2.37 10.08
CA LEU A 471 -21.82 -3.20 10.58
C LEU A 471 -22.03 -3.62 12.03
N CYS A 472 -22.47 -2.70 12.90
CA CYS A 472 -22.73 -2.98 14.31
C CYS A 472 -23.79 -4.08 14.49
N THR A 473 -24.90 -4.00 13.75
CA THR A 473 -25.96 -5.03 13.76
C THR A 473 -25.41 -6.37 13.29
N LEU A 474 -24.62 -6.40 12.22
CA LEU A 474 -24.09 -7.65 11.66
C LEU A 474 -23.14 -8.38 12.60
N VAL A 475 -22.31 -7.63 13.35
CA VAL A 475 -21.34 -8.22 14.30
C VAL A 475 -21.93 -8.41 15.71
N ASN A 476 -23.23 -8.22 15.89
CA ASN A 476 -23.92 -8.25 17.19
C ASN A 476 -23.27 -7.30 18.20
N GLY A 477 -22.87 -6.12 17.73
CA GLY A 477 -22.28 -5.07 18.53
C GLY A 477 -23.31 -4.32 19.36
N TYR A 478 -22.85 -3.50 20.29
CA TYR A 478 -23.69 -2.60 21.07
C TYR A 478 -23.84 -1.28 20.29
N TYR A 479 -25.06 -0.98 19.83
CA TYR A 479 -25.43 0.25 19.16
C TYR A 479 -26.25 1.14 20.09
N PHE A 480 -25.67 2.25 20.49
CA PHE A 480 -26.31 3.25 21.30
C PHE A 480 -26.81 4.40 20.43
N THR A 481 -28.06 4.78 20.58
CA THR A 481 -28.65 6.03 20.08
C THR A 481 -29.62 6.57 21.11
N TYR A 482 -29.57 7.86 21.36
CA TYR A 482 -30.47 8.51 22.31
C TYR A 482 -31.86 8.69 21.70
N THR A 483 -32.90 8.27 22.42
CA THR A 483 -34.29 8.63 22.16
C THR A 483 -34.95 8.95 23.49
N GLU A 484 -35.98 9.77 23.49
CA GLU A 484 -36.76 10.08 24.71
C GLU A 484 -37.37 8.81 25.38
N THR A 485 -37.70 7.79 24.57
CA THR A 485 -38.25 6.53 25.03
C THR A 485 -37.18 5.52 25.52
N ASN A 486 -35.93 5.73 25.09
CA ASN A 486 -34.81 4.91 25.51
C ASN A 486 -33.59 5.78 25.84
N PRO A 487 -33.63 6.52 26.97
CA PRO A 487 -32.57 7.41 27.39
C PRO A 487 -31.33 6.62 27.82
N ILE A 488 -30.19 7.29 27.74
CA ILE A 488 -28.92 6.78 28.28
C ILE A 488 -29.06 6.58 29.78
N ARG A 489 -28.68 5.40 30.25
CA ARG A 489 -28.59 5.09 31.68
C ARG A 489 -27.18 4.61 31.97
N PHE A 490 -26.46 5.35 32.78
CA PHE A 490 -25.09 5.04 33.16
C PHE A 490 -24.86 5.34 34.63
N ASN A 491 -23.90 4.64 35.23
CA ASN A 491 -23.51 4.92 36.61
C ASN A 491 -21.99 5.03 36.69
N PRO A 492 -21.42 6.26 36.55
CA PRO A 492 -20.00 6.47 36.64
C PRO A 492 -19.42 6.26 38.04
N PHE A 493 -20.25 6.31 39.06
CA PHE A 493 -19.86 6.10 40.48
C PHE A 493 -19.72 4.63 40.87
N TYR A 494 -20.22 3.70 40.04
CA TYR A 494 -20.11 2.28 40.33
C TYR A 494 -18.65 1.82 40.27
N ILE A 495 -18.24 1.18 41.37
CA ILE A 495 -16.95 0.46 41.48
C ILE A 495 -17.28 -0.92 42.00
N SER A 496 -16.73 -1.99 41.42
CA SER A 496 -16.97 -3.35 41.89
C SER A 496 -16.38 -3.52 43.30
N SER A 497 -16.99 -4.38 44.12
CA SER A 497 -16.58 -4.64 45.52
C SER A 497 -15.12 -5.09 45.68
N LYS A 498 -14.42 -5.40 44.61
CA LYS A 498 -13.01 -5.81 44.58
C LYS A 498 -12.04 -4.68 44.11
N GLU A 499 -12.57 -3.56 43.68
CA GLU A 499 -11.79 -2.42 43.18
C GLU A 499 -11.81 -1.29 44.23
N MET A 500 -10.71 -0.60 44.37
CA MET A 500 -10.61 0.64 45.15
C MET A 500 -10.68 1.84 44.20
N LEU A 501 -11.07 3.01 44.73
CA LEU A 501 -11.02 4.26 43.99
C LEU A 501 -9.57 4.55 43.61
N ASP A 502 -9.24 4.40 42.32
CA ASP A 502 -7.94 4.77 41.81
C ASP A 502 -7.90 6.26 41.43
N THR A 503 -6.68 6.79 41.27
CA THR A 503 -6.47 8.22 40.96
C THR A 503 -7.21 8.64 39.69
N GLU A 504 -7.35 7.74 38.76
CA GLU A 504 -7.92 8.01 37.43
C GLU A 504 -9.42 8.02 37.42
N LYS A 505 -10.06 7.08 38.10
CA LYS A 505 -11.49 7.09 38.33
C LYS A 505 -11.89 8.38 39.04
N LYS A 506 -11.07 8.79 40.00
CA LYS A 506 -11.24 10.04 40.74
C LYS A 506 -11.12 11.27 39.81
N GLU A 507 -10.13 11.30 38.91
CA GLU A 507 -9.99 12.40 37.94
C GLU A 507 -11.14 12.41 36.92
N SER A 508 -11.57 11.23 36.44
CA SER A 508 -12.72 11.09 35.53
C SER A 508 -14.01 11.61 36.16
N LEU A 509 -14.28 11.20 37.40
CA LEU A 509 -15.46 11.69 38.14
C LEU A 509 -15.39 13.21 38.41
N LYS A 510 -14.21 13.75 38.73
CA LYS A 510 -14.05 15.20 38.87
C LYS A 510 -14.35 15.91 37.54
N ALA A 511 -13.77 15.44 36.45
CA ALA A 511 -14.03 16.06 35.13
C ALA A 511 -15.51 16.04 34.78
N LEU A 512 -16.21 14.91 35.07
CA LEU A 512 -17.65 14.84 34.89
C LEU A 512 -18.39 15.87 35.76
N LEU A 513 -18.13 15.92 37.05
CA LEU A 513 -18.78 16.83 37.99
C LEU A 513 -18.55 18.29 37.62
N VAL A 514 -17.33 18.66 37.22
CA VAL A 514 -16.99 20.00 36.77
C VAL A 514 -17.74 20.36 35.48
N SER A 515 -17.85 19.44 34.50
CA SER A 515 -18.58 19.69 33.26
C SER A 515 -20.10 19.86 33.46
N LEU A 516 -20.64 19.26 34.54
CA LEU A 516 -22.04 19.41 34.92
C LEU A 516 -22.29 20.71 35.74
N TRP A 517 -21.28 21.18 36.42
CA TRP A 517 -21.37 22.32 37.32
C TRP A 517 -21.00 23.65 36.65
N LYS A 518 -19.87 23.68 35.92
CA LYS A 518 -19.30 24.91 35.31
C LYS A 518 -19.61 25.01 33.83
N LYS A 519 -19.84 26.23 33.34
CA LYS A 519 -19.84 26.54 31.90
C LYS A 519 -18.40 26.63 31.37
N GLU A 520 -18.23 26.49 30.05
CA GLU A 520 -16.91 26.52 29.39
C GLU A 520 -16.08 27.80 29.70
N ASN A 521 -16.74 28.92 29.95
CA ASN A 521 -16.08 30.18 30.22
C ASN A 521 -15.92 30.48 31.74
N GLU A 522 -16.34 29.59 32.60
CA GLU A 522 -16.20 29.76 34.05
C GLU A 522 -14.87 29.15 34.56
N SER A 523 -14.15 29.93 35.39
CA SER A 523 -12.90 29.46 35.95
C SER A 523 -13.13 28.35 36.99
N PHE A 524 -12.33 27.28 36.92
CA PHE A 524 -12.24 26.22 37.90
C PHE A 524 -10.94 26.38 38.68
N ASN A 525 -11.04 26.77 39.92
CA ASN A 525 -9.86 27.15 40.73
C ASN A 525 -9.29 25.95 41.53
N ARG A 526 -8.10 26.13 42.09
CA ARG A 526 -7.39 25.10 42.83
C ARG A 526 -8.12 24.66 44.12
N ALA A 527 -8.85 25.54 44.77
CA ALA A 527 -9.58 25.22 45.99
C ALA A 527 -10.79 24.32 45.67
N GLU A 528 -11.54 24.65 44.60
CA GLU A 528 -12.61 23.82 44.08
C GLU A 528 -12.12 22.43 43.65
N TYR A 529 -10.94 22.33 43.00
CA TYR A 529 -10.30 21.06 42.66
C TYR A 529 -10.02 20.20 43.89
N VAL A 530 -9.44 20.80 44.95
CA VAL A 530 -9.12 20.11 46.20
C VAL A 530 -10.42 19.66 46.91
N ALA A 531 -11.42 20.52 46.96
CA ALA A 531 -12.70 20.22 47.60
C ALA A 531 -13.39 19.03 46.91
N LEU A 532 -13.52 19.00 45.59
CA LEU A 532 -14.07 17.87 44.87
C LEU A 532 -13.24 16.59 45.00
N SER A 533 -11.89 16.72 45.04
CA SER A 533 -11.02 15.58 45.25
C SER A 533 -11.24 14.94 46.63
N ASN A 534 -11.41 15.76 47.67
CA ASN A 534 -11.70 15.32 49.06
C ASN A 534 -13.11 14.77 49.20
N ALA A 535 -14.10 15.39 48.52
CA ALA A 535 -15.49 14.91 48.50
C ALA A 535 -15.60 13.49 47.91
N LEU A 536 -14.97 13.26 46.78
CA LEU A 536 -14.96 11.92 46.12
C LEU A 536 -14.22 10.90 47.03
N GLN A 537 -13.04 11.22 47.55
CA GLN A 537 -12.34 10.31 48.42
C GLN A 537 -13.18 9.98 49.66
N GLY A 538 -13.69 11.01 50.31
CA GLY A 538 -14.51 10.82 51.53
C GLY A 538 -15.81 10.02 51.27
N TYR A 539 -16.41 10.18 50.10
CA TYR A 539 -17.58 9.38 49.73
C TYR A 539 -17.26 7.86 49.61
N TYR A 540 -16.14 7.53 48.93
CA TYR A 540 -15.77 6.11 48.82
C TYR A 540 -15.26 5.54 50.14
N ASP A 541 -14.59 6.33 50.96
CA ASP A 541 -14.21 5.92 52.32
C ASP A 541 -15.44 5.72 53.20
N TRP A 542 -16.47 6.56 53.05
CA TRP A 542 -17.73 6.43 53.74
C TRP A 542 -18.51 5.13 53.33
N LEU A 543 -18.44 4.80 52.01
CA LEU A 543 -19.07 3.56 51.49
C LEU A 543 -18.42 2.28 52.09
N LEU A 544 -17.18 2.30 52.52
CA LEU A 544 -16.52 1.15 53.17
C LEU A 544 -17.23 0.75 54.46
N PHE A 545 -17.85 1.72 55.12
CA PHE A 545 -18.61 1.51 56.37
C PHE A 545 -20.10 1.34 56.18
N HIS A 546 -20.61 1.65 54.97
CA HIS A 546 -22.02 1.59 54.59
C HIS A 546 -22.24 0.65 53.42
N LYS A 547 -22.00 -0.64 53.60
CA LYS A 547 -21.96 -1.66 52.52
C LYS A 547 -23.30 -1.90 51.84
N ASP A 548 -24.41 -1.51 52.44
CA ASP A 548 -25.79 -1.60 51.96
C ASP A 548 -26.14 -0.46 50.99
N VAL A 549 -25.27 0.56 50.88
CA VAL A 549 -25.48 1.68 50.00
C VAL A 549 -24.85 1.39 48.63
N PHE A 550 -25.69 1.46 47.60
CA PHE A 550 -25.23 1.27 46.21
C PHE A 550 -24.52 2.51 45.70
N PRO A 551 -23.27 2.42 45.19
CA PRO A 551 -22.57 3.57 44.70
C PRO A 551 -23.26 4.15 43.45
N CYS A 552 -23.82 5.38 43.56
CA CYS A 552 -24.46 6.10 42.48
C CYS A 552 -24.42 7.61 42.75
N PHE A 553 -24.81 8.40 41.74
CA PHE A 553 -24.83 9.86 41.90
C PHE A 553 -25.81 10.31 43.00
N ASN A 554 -26.97 9.68 43.11
CA ASN A 554 -27.95 10.02 44.17
C ASN A 554 -27.34 9.92 45.55
N ASN A 555 -26.66 8.82 45.85
CA ASN A 555 -26.03 8.60 47.15
C ASN A 555 -24.80 9.50 47.36
N PHE A 556 -24.07 9.84 46.31
CA PHE A 556 -23.03 10.86 46.38
C PHE A 556 -23.60 12.24 46.70
N TYR A 557 -24.70 12.61 46.06
CA TYR A 557 -25.37 13.90 46.30
C TYR A 557 -25.89 14.01 47.72
N GLU A 558 -26.49 12.93 48.27
CA GLU A 558 -26.96 12.87 49.67
C GLU A 558 -25.78 12.93 50.65
N TYR A 559 -24.68 12.22 50.35
CA TYR A 559 -23.43 12.32 51.12
C TYR A 559 -22.89 13.75 51.15
N LEU A 560 -22.89 14.47 50.05
CA LEU A 560 -22.47 15.86 50.01
C LEU A 560 -23.31 16.77 50.90
N GLY A 561 -24.63 16.63 50.82
CA GLY A 561 -25.56 17.49 51.56
C GLY A 561 -25.63 17.21 53.07
N SER A 562 -25.22 16.00 53.50
CA SER A 562 -25.28 15.57 54.89
C SER A 562 -23.91 15.52 55.57
N VAL A 563 -23.02 14.64 55.09
CA VAL A 563 -21.73 14.36 55.71
C VAL A 563 -20.67 15.38 55.32
N TYR A 564 -20.54 15.64 54.02
CA TYR A 564 -19.44 16.49 53.54
C TYR A 564 -19.58 17.97 53.91
N VAL A 565 -20.78 18.48 53.99
CA VAL A 565 -21.08 19.81 54.55
C VAL A 565 -20.52 19.98 55.96
N ALA A 566 -20.61 18.95 56.82
CA ALA A 566 -20.05 18.99 58.15
C ALA A 566 -18.52 19.03 58.11
N VAL A 567 -17.87 18.26 57.23
CA VAL A 567 -16.41 18.29 57.02
C VAL A 567 -15.91 19.64 56.57
N LEU A 568 -16.61 20.28 55.61
CA LEU A 568 -16.25 21.63 55.12
C LEU A 568 -16.31 22.66 56.24
N LYS A 569 -17.30 22.59 57.12
CA LYS A 569 -17.44 23.46 58.30
C LYS A 569 -16.31 23.23 59.32
N GLU A 570 -15.96 21.99 59.61
CA GLU A 570 -14.85 21.61 60.48
C GLU A 570 -13.50 22.18 59.96
N HIS A 571 -13.25 22.05 58.64
CA HIS A 571 -12.06 22.56 58.00
C HIS A 571 -12.10 24.06 57.73
N LYS A 572 -13.15 24.76 58.07
CA LYS A 572 -13.36 26.23 57.91
C LYS A 572 -13.20 26.68 56.44
N VAL A 573 -13.64 25.85 55.50
CA VAL A 573 -13.65 26.20 54.06
C VAL A 573 -14.71 27.28 53.86
N LYS A 574 -14.34 28.36 53.17
CA LYS A 574 -15.25 29.50 52.90
C LYS A 574 -15.96 29.29 51.57
N ASP A 575 -17.19 29.83 51.46
CA ASP A 575 -18.00 29.72 50.21
C ASP A 575 -17.24 30.28 48.96
N LYS A 576 -16.39 31.32 49.16
CA LYS A 576 -15.54 31.83 48.07
C LYS A 576 -14.51 30.83 47.56
N ASP A 577 -14.13 29.81 48.36
CA ASP A 577 -13.15 28.79 48.03
C ASP A 577 -13.85 27.54 47.45
N PHE A 578 -15.02 27.18 47.98
CA PHE A 578 -15.92 26.16 47.43
C PHE A 578 -17.35 26.37 47.95
N ASP A 579 -18.25 26.79 47.05
CA ASP A 579 -19.67 27.00 47.34
C ASP A 579 -20.45 25.69 47.13
N ILE A 580 -20.62 24.95 48.23
CA ILE A 580 -21.32 23.66 48.23
C ILE A 580 -22.84 23.82 47.92
N ASP A 581 -23.46 24.91 48.34
CA ASP A 581 -24.88 25.15 48.12
C ASP A 581 -25.14 25.42 46.63
N ASN A 582 -24.28 26.24 45.99
CA ASN A 582 -24.32 26.45 44.54
C ASN A 582 -24.05 25.12 43.81
N PHE A 583 -23.07 24.32 44.24
CA PHE A 583 -22.74 23.06 43.63
C PHE A 583 -23.94 22.08 43.66
N LEU A 584 -24.56 21.92 44.80
CA LEU A 584 -25.77 21.08 44.96
C LEU A 584 -26.95 21.62 44.17
N TYR A 585 -27.16 22.96 44.13
CA TYR A 585 -28.22 23.55 43.36
C TYR A 585 -28.14 23.31 41.88
N VAL A 586 -26.93 23.49 41.33
CA VAL A 586 -26.67 23.29 39.89
C VAL A 586 -26.78 21.81 39.49
N LEU A 587 -26.40 20.88 40.39
CA LEU A 587 -26.44 19.43 40.11
C LEU A 587 -27.81 18.79 40.46
N ARG A 588 -28.75 19.54 41.02
CA ARG A 588 -30.10 19.04 41.39
C ARG A 588 -30.86 18.36 40.24
N PRO A 589 -30.78 18.82 38.96
CA PRO A 589 -31.48 18.15 37.86
C PRO A 589 -31.08 16.69 37.64
N TYR A 590 -29.90 16.26 38.09
CA TYR A 590 -29.36 14.88 37.98
C TYR A 590 -29.68 14.02 39.20
N TYR A 591 -30.19 14.62 40.26
CA TYR A 591 -30.63 13.93 41.48
C TYR A 591 -32.06 13.44 41.36
N LYS A 592 -32.43 12.47 42.16
CA LYS A 592 -33.72 11.79 42.24
C LYS A 592 -34.92 12.72 42.01
N GLY A 593 -35.75 12.42 41.01
CA GLY A 593 -36.90 13.20 40.58
C GLY A 593 -36.54 14.47 39.79
N GLY A 594 -35.30 14.72 39.44
CA GLY A 594 -34.85 15.73 38.50
C GLY A 594 -34.99 15.31 37.04
N GLU A 595 -34.89 16.26 36.12
CA GLU A 595 -35.08 16.06 34.67
C GLU A 595 -34.13 15.00 34.08
N PHE A 596 -32.89 14.89 34.61
CA PHE A 596 -31.83 13.97 34.14
C PHE A 596 -31.45 12.92 35.20
N ASP A 597 -32.34 12.53 36.12
CA ASP A 597 -32.04 11.58 37.18
C ASP A 597 -31.63 10.20 36.67
N TYR A 598 -32.11 9.81 35.47
CA TYR A 598 -31.81 8.54 34.82
C TYR A 598 -30.36 8.45 34.32
N LEU A 599 -29.68 9.61 34.15
CA LEU A 599 -28.43 9.70 33.41
C LEU A 599 -27.23 9.11 34.17
N LEU A 600 -27.17 9.31 35.52
CA LEU A 600 -26.00 8.97 36.33
C LEU A 600 -26.33 7.91 37.44
N ASN A 601 -27.55 7.34 37.45
CA ASN A 601 -28.06 6.51 38.53
C ASN A 601 -28.53 5.11 38.05
N ALA A 602 -27.85 4.53 37.04
CA ALA A 602 -28.23 3.20 36.57
C ALA A 602 -27.96 2.14 37.65
N ASP A 603 -28.96 1.26 37.90
CA ASP A 603 -28.85 0.14 38.86
C ASP A 603 -27.88 -0.95 38.36
N GLN A 604 -27.72 -1.08 37.04
CA GLN A 604 -26.82 -2.03 36.43
C GLN A 604 -26.02 -1.30 35.35
N ASN A 605 -24.70 -1.34 35.45
CA ASN A 605 -23.86 -0.96 34.35
C ASN A 605 -23.88 -2.10 33.33
N LEU A 606 -24.21 -1.77 32.08
CA LEU A 606 -23.93 -2.63 30.96
C LEU A 606 -22.44 -3.00 30.99
N ASP A 607 -22.11 -4.29 30.95
CA ASP A 607 -20.71 -4.73 30.88
C ASP A 607 -20.16 -4.45 29.49
N LEU A 608 -20.00 -3.14 29.19
CA LEU A 608 -19.41 -2.66 27.94
C LEU A 608 -17.91 -2.96 27.84
N LEU A 609 -17.29 -3.36 28.94
CA LEU A 609 -15.85 -3.66 28.94
C LEU A 609 -15.54 -4.84 28.02
N GLN A 610 -16.35 -5.90 28.07
CA GLN A 610 -16.17 -7.12 27.27
C GLN A 610 -16.76 -7.01 25.86
N GLN A 611 -17.66 -6.05 25.63
CA GLN A 611 -18.27 -5.85 24.31
C GLN A 611 -17.20 -5.41 23.30
N ARG A 612 -17.03 -6.20 22.25
CA ARG A 612 -15.94 -5.98 21.27
C ARG A 612 -16.22 -4.85 20.29
N PHE A 613 -17.48 -4.59 19.95
CA PHE A 613 -17.85 -3.57 18.99
C PHE A 613 -18.95 -2.68 19.57
N ILE A 614 -18.64 -1.41 19.78
CA ILE A 614 -19.53 -0.44 20.40
C ILE A 614 -19.64 0.79 19.51
N VAL A 615 -20.84 1.22 19.21
CA VAL A 615 -21.12 2.45 18.45
C VAL A 615 -21.98 3.37 19.29
N PHE A 616 -21.53 4.59 19.49
CA PHE A 616 -22.27 5.69 20.06
C PHE A 616 -22.72 6.64 18.94
N GLU A 617 -23.98 6.56 18.57
CA GLU A 617 -24.63 7.47 17.62
C GLU A 617 -25.10 8.73 18.33
N LEU A 618 -24.51 9.86 18.03
CA LEU A 618 -24.70 11.11 18.76
C LEU A 618 -25.51 12.17 17.98
N ASP A 619 -26.01 11.88 16.79
CA ASP A 619 -26.69 12.87 15.94
C ASP A 619 -27.86 13.54 16.65
N ASN A 620 -28.68 12.77 17.39
CA ASN A 620 -29.86 13.27 18.12
C ASN A 620 -29.52 14.17 19.30
N ILE A 621 -28.30 14.14 19.81
CA ILE A 621 -27.86 14.91 20.98
C ILE A 621 -26.71 15.86 20.71
N LYS A 622 -26.22 15.93 19.47
CA LYS A 622 -25.03 16.73 19.10
C LYS A 622 -25.10 18.20 19.51
N ASP A 623 -26.29 18.76 19.47
CA ASP A 623 -26.54 20.18 19.80
C ASP A 623 -27.10 20.34 21.23
N HIS A 624 -27.32 19.25 21.97
CA HIS A 624 -27.85 19.29 23.31
C HIS A 624 -26.76 19.70 24.32
N PRO A 625 -26.94 20.85 25.03
CA PRO A 625 -25.87 21.44 25.82
C PRO A 625 -25.44 20.60 27.04
N ILE A 626 -26.30 19.69 27.50
CA ILE A 626 -26.09 18.87 28.69
C ILE A 626 -25.75 17.42 28.30
N LEU A 627 -26.58 16.79 27.47
CA LEU A 627 -26.42 15.36 27.16
C LEU A 627 -25.15 15.07 26.39
N PHE A 628 -24.78 15.90 25.43
CA PHE A 628 -23.60 15.67 24.60
C PHE A 628 -22.29 15.64 25.41
N PRO A 629 -21.98 16.63 26.31
CA PRO A 629 -20.79 16.57 27.17
C PRO A 629 -20.76 15.31 28.07
N VAL A 630 -21.89 14.97 28.68
CA VAL A 630 -21.97 13.81 29.60
C VAL A 630 -21.71 12.50 28.87
N VAL A 631 -22.38 12.29 27.72
CA VAL A 631 -22.16 11.07 26.93
C VAL A 631 -20.71 10.98 26.43
N THR A 632 -20.14 12.11 26.06
CA THR A 632 -18.72 12.21 25.67
C THR A 632 -17.81 11.72 26.79
N LEU A 633 -18.04 12.15 28.02
CA LEU A 633 -17.25 11.72 29.19
C LEU A 633 -17.44 10.23 29.49
N ILE A 634 -18.64 9.69 29.29
CA ILE A 634 -18.90 8.24 29.40
C ILE A 634 -18.07 7.45 28.39
N ILE A 635 -18.03 7.91 27.14
CA ILE A 635 -17.22 7.29 26.07
C ILE A 635 -15.74 7.33 26.44
N MET A 636 -15.26 8.47 26.93
CA MET A 636 -13.89 8.64 27.39
C MET A 636 -13.52 7.65 28.49
N GLU A 637 -14.34 7.57 29.52
CA GLU A 637 -14.11 6.65 30.64
C GLU A 637 -14.11 5.19 30.19
N LEU A 638 -15.07 4.80 29.36
CA LEU A 638 -15.15 3.47 28.80
C LEU A 638 -13.87 3.11 28.01
N PHE A 639 -13.42 4.02 27.15
CA PHE A 639 -12.25 3.74 26.33
C PHE A 639 -10.95 3.67 27.17
N ILE A 640 -10.78 4.56 28.14
CA ILE A 640 -9.66 4.51 29.09
C ILE A 640 -9.69 3.21 29.89
N SER A 641 -10.87 2.80 30.38
CA SER A 641 -11.04 1.52 31.08
C SER A 641 -10.65 0.32 30.21
N LYS A 642 -11.09 0.31 28.93
CA LYS A 642 -10.66 -0.73 27.98
C LYS A 642 -9.16 -0.73 27.75
N MET A 643 -8.54 0.45 27.58
CA MET A 643 -7.08 0.56 27.39
C MET A 643 -6.31 -0.12 28.51
N ARG A 644 -6.74 0.03 29.74
CA ARG A 644 -6.01 -0.43 30.95
C ARG A 644 -6.30 -1.87 31.32
N LYS A 645 -7.59 -2.24 31.31
CA LYS A 645 -8.04 -3.55 31.80
C LYS A 645 -7.81 -4.67 30.78
N LEU A 646 -7.90 -4.39 29.47
CA LEU A 646 -7.71 -5.38 28.42
C LEU A 646 -6.25 -5.43 27.94
N LYS A 647 -5.34 -5.97 28.76
CA LYS A 647 -3.92 -6.07 28.40
C LYS A 647 -3.72 -7.02 27.22
N GLY A 648 -2.82 -6.65 26.29
CA GLY A 648 -2.49 -7.47 25.12
C GLY A 648 -3.50 -7.39 23.96
N ILE A 649 -4.75 -7.06 24.23
CA ILE A 649 -5.80 -6.93 23.20
C ILE A 649 -5.65 -5.56 22.51
N ARG A 650 -5.90 -5.49 21.20
CA ARG A 650 -5.93 -4.23 20.45
C ARG A 650 -7.22 -3.46 20.71
N LYS A 651 -7.13 -2.15 20.89
CA LYS A 651 -8.26 -1.26 21.07
C LYS A 651 -8.25 -0.20 19.99
N VAL A 652 -9.40 0.13 19.46
CA VAL A 652 -9.58 1.13 18.42
C VAL A 652 -10.62 2.13 18.86
N LEU A 653 -10.29 3.41 18.79
CA LEU A 653 -11.22 4.52 18.93
C LEU A 653 -11.38 5.21 17.58
N VAL A 654 -12.58 5.23 17.04
CA VAL A 654 -12.91 5.96 15.82
C VAL A 654 -13.83 7.13 16.19
N ILE A 655 -13.49 8.33 15.76
CA ILE A 655 -14.30 9.53 15.98
C ILE A 655 -14.64 10.12 14.62
N GLU A 656 -15.90 9.92 14.19
CA GLU A 656 -16.46 10.50 12.96
C GLU A 656 -16.89 11.94 13.22
N GLU A 657 -16.73 12.80 12.21
CA GLU A 657 -17.05 14.23 12.29
C GLU A 657 -16.47 14.89 13.56
N ALA A 658 -15.23 14.56 13.86
CA ALA A 658 -14.55 14.88 15.10
C ALA A 658 -14.60 16.37 15.48
N TRP A 659 -14.68 17.26 14.49
CA TRP A 659 -14.74 18.70 14.71
C TRP A 659 -15.96 19.16 15.55
N LYS A 660 -17.13 18.51 15.39
CA LYS A 660 -18.32 18.81 16.21
C LYS A 660 -18.10 18.45 17.68
N ALA A 661 -17.40 17.35 17.93
CA ALA A 661 -17.03 16.93 19.26
C ALA A 661 -15.88 17.77 19.84
N ILE A 662 -14.94 18.15 19.01
CA ILE A 662 -13.71 18.86 19.34
C ILE A 662 -13.97 20.33 19.71
N ALA A 663 -14.98 20.94 19.14
CA ALA A 663 -15.37 22.33 19.48
C ALA A 663 -15.64 22.54 21.00
N LYS A 664 -15.76 21.45 21.77
CA LYS A 664 -15.96 21.49 23.23
C LYS A 664 -14.67 21.12 23.96
N ALA A 665 -14.22 21.99 24.88
CA ALA A 665 -12.91 21.92 25.53
C ALA A 665 -12.57 20.56 26.18
N GLY A 666 -13.51 19.87 26.81
CA GLY A 666 -13.27 18.57 27.43
C GLY A 666 -12.91 17.45 26.44
N MET A 667 -13.52 17.41 25.25
CA MET A 667 -13.23 16.42 24.22
C MET A 667 -11.88 16.70 23.56
N ALA A 668 -11.53 17.95 23.34
CA ALA A 668 -10.23 18.31 22.77
C ALA A 668 -9.07 17.80 23.63
N GLU A 669 -9.14 18.00 24.94
CA GLU A 669 -8.11 17.50 25.88
C GLU A 669 -8.09 15.96 25.94
N PHE A 670 -9.25 15.30 25.84
CA PHE A 670 -9.30 13.84 25.76
C PHE A 670 -8.63 13.31 24.51
N ILE A 671 -8.96 13.84 23.34
CA ILE A 671 -8.35 13.43 22.06
C ILE A 671 -6.83 13.63 22.14
N LYS A 672 -6.38 14.75 22.66
CA LYS A 672 -4.96 15.03 22.90
C LYS A 672 -4.31 13.99 23.84
N TYR A 673 -4.99 13.63 24.92
CA TYR A 673 -4.54 12.58 25.82
C TYR A 673 -4.46 11.22 25.13
N VAL A 674 -5.50 10.82 24.39
CA VAL A 674 -5.55 9.54 23.68
C VAL A 674 -4.43 9.47 22.63
N TYR A 675 -4.27 10.49 21.78
CA TYR A 675 -3.22 10.49 20.76
C TYR A 675 -1.81 10.38 21.33
N LYS A 676 -1.57 10.92 22.51
CA LYS A 676 -0.27 10.82 23.21
C LYS A 676 -0.05 9.47 23.91
N THR A 677 -1.13 8.81 24.35
CA THR A 677 -1.01 7.68 25.30
C THR A 677 -1.41 6.33 24.73
N VAL A 678 -2.33 6.28 23.77
CA VAL A 678 -2.95 5.04 23.26
C VAL A 678 -1.93 4.01 22.76
N ARG A 679 -0.79 4.46 22.23
CA ARG A 679 0.32 3.60 21.81
C ARG A 679 0.81 2.66 22.92
N LYS A 680 0.87 3.14 24.16
CA LYS A 680 1.36 2.35 25.32
C LYS A 680 0.44 1.17 25.66
N PHE A 681 -0.80 1.19 25.16
CA PHE A 681 -1.84 0.20 25.48
C PHE A 681 -2.25 -0.65 24.28
N ASN A 682 -1.42 -0.75 23.25
CA ASN A 682 -1.74 -1.43 22.00
C ASN A 682 -3.02 -0.87 21.36
N GLY A 683 -3.17 0.45 21.37
CA GLY A 683 -4.36 1.13 20.88
C GLY A 683 -4.11 1.89 19.59
N ILE A 684 -5.21 2.16 18.89
CA ILE A 684 -5.30 2.94 17.65
C ILE A 684 -6.33 4.04 17.88
N ALA A 685 -5.96 5.28 17.57
CA ALA A 685 -6.89 6.41 17.52
C ALA A 685 -7.08 6.87 16.08
N VAL A 686 -8.33 6.95 15.63
CA VAL A 686 -8.71 7.35 14.29
C VAL A 686 -9.65 8.55 14.39
N VAL A 687 -9.26 9.67 13.79
CA VAL A 687 -10.12 10.85 13.63
C VAL A 687 -10.50 10.96 12.16
N VAL A 688 -11.79 11.15 11.91
CA VAL A 688 -12.37 11.29 10.56
C VAL A 688 -13.02 12.66 10.44
N THR A 689 -12.68 13.38 9.37
CA THR A 689 -13.23 14.72 9.13
C THR A 689 -13.55 14.98 7.66
N GLN A 690 -14.57 15.78 7.40
CA GLN A 690 -14.90 16.30 6.08
C GLN A 690 -14.22 17.65 5.81
N GLU A 691 -14.04 18.44 6.83
CA GLU A 691 -13.52 19.80 6.78
C GLU A 691 -12.18 19.87 7.51
N LEU A 692 -11.10 19.95 6.74
CA LEU A 692 -9.78 20.07 7.32
C LEU A 692 -9.56 21.45 7.94
N ASP A 693 -10.23 22.48 7.42
CA ASP A 693 -10.13 23.84 7.95
C ASP A 693 -10.54 23.91 9.43
N ASP A 694 -11.50 23.07 9.86
CA ASP A 694 -11.93 23.00 11.26
C ASP A 694 -10.90 22.36 12.18
N VAL A 695 -10.16 21.38 11.65
CA VAL A 695 -9.06 20.75 12.39
C VAL A 695 -7.85 21.68 12.48
N ILE A 696 -7.59 22.47 11.44
CA ILE A 696 -6.45 23.38 11.37
C ILE A 696 -6.68 24.66 12.18
N SER A 697 -7.93 25.16 12.26
CA SER A 697 -8.28 26.39 12.96
C SER A 697 -8.12 26.31 14.48
N SER A 698 -8.19 25.11 15.05
CA SER A 698 -7.93 24.88 16.47
C SER A 698 -6.45 24.55 16.73
N PRO A 699 -5.67 25.46 17.35
CA PRO A 699 -4.25 25.21 17.63
C PRO A 699 -4.00 23.94 18.45
N VAL A 700 -4.87 23.68 19.43
CA VAL A 700 -4.78 22.52 20.32
C VAL A 700 -4.92 21.21 19.54
N ILE A 701 -5.76 21.19 18.54
CA ILE A 701 -6.08 19.99 17.77
C ILE A 701 -5.09 19.77 16.66
N LYS A 702 -4.69 20.81 15.95
CA LYS A 702 -3.65 20.75 14.94
C LYS A 702 -2.40 20.09 15.50
N GLU A 703 -1.92 20.58 16.65
CA GLU A 703 -0.73 19.99 17.29
C GLU A 703 -0.98 18.58 17.84
N ALA A 704 -2.16 18.33 18.41
CA ALA A 704 -2.46 17.04 19.02
C ALA A 704 -2.71 15.93 18.01
N ILE A 705 -3.46 16.19 16.94
CA ILE A 705 -3.87 15.18 15.95
C ILE A 705 -2.84 15.09 14.83
N ILE A 706 -2.58 16.19 14.12
CA ILE A 706 -1.77 16.14 12.89
C ILE A 706 -0.33 15.73 13.20
N ASN A 707 0.26 16.30 14.26
CA ASN A 707 1.65 16.00 14.64
C ASN A 707 1.83 14.61 15.28
N ASN A 708 0.75 13.99 15.76
CA ASN A 708 0.79 12.67 16.39
C ASN A 708 0.07 11.59 15.55
N ALA A 709 -0.35 11.88 14.32
CA ALA A 709 -0.90 10.91 13.39
C ALA A 709 0.15 10.55 12.33
N ASP A 710 0.82 9.43 12.52
CA ASP A 710 1.79 8.95 11.53
C ASP A 710 1.09 8.35 10.30
N ILE A 711 -0.19 8.02 10.43
CA ILE A 711 -0.99 7.45 9.34
C ILE A 711 -1.98 8.50 8.85
N LYS A 712 -1.85 8.91 7.58
CA LYS A 712 -2.78 9.85 6.94
C LYS A 712 -3.49 9.16 5.79
N VAL A 713 -4.80 9.15 5.83
CA VAL A 713 -5.66 8.59 4.78
C VAL A 713 -6.45 9.71 4.15
N LEU A 714 -6.18 9.98 2.88
CA LEU A 714 -6.79 11.11 2.18
C LEU A 714 -7.60 10.61 0.98
N MET A 715 -8.84 11.08 0.91
CA MET A 715 -9.73 10.82 -0.21
C MET A 715 -9.51 11.85 -1.33
N ASP A 716 -10.41 11.90 -2.29
CA ASP A 716 -10.37 12.85 -3.39
C ASP A 716 -10.36 14.31 -2.90
N MET A 717 -9.27 15.02 -3.19
CA MET A 717 -9.05 16.41 -2.77
C MET A 717 -9.28 17.45 -3.87
N ARG A 718 -9.87 17.07 -5.01
CA ARG A 718 -10.10 17.99 -6.15
C ARG A 718 -10.95 19.21 -5.79
N LYS A 719 -11.86 19.09 -4.83
CA LYS A 719 -12.65 20.23 -4.33
C LYS A 719 -11.83 21.27 -3.58
N PHE A 720 -10.63 20.92 -3.11
CA PHE A 720 -9.77 21.77 -2.31
C PHE A 720 -8.56 22.32 -3.07
N LEU A 721 -8.51 22.16 -4.40
CA LEU A 721 -7.36 22.57 -5.23
C LEU A 721 -6.95 24.03 -5.02
N ASN A 722 -7.89 24.94 -4.82
CA ASN A 722 -7.59 26.36 -4.65
C ASN A 722 -6.90 26.68 -3.30
N LYS A 723 -7.08 25.82 -2.29
CA LYS A 723 -6.49 25.96 -0.96
C LYS A 723 -5.42 24.90 -0.69
N PHE A 724 -4.96 24.21 -1.72
CA PHE A 724 -4.15 23.00 -1.57
C PHE A 724 -2.80 23.26 -0.90
N ASP A 725 -2.16 24.40 -1.15
CA ASP A 725 -0.84 24.71 -0.57
C ASP A 725 -0.92 24.88 0.96
N GLY A 726 -2.00 25.48 1.47
CA GLY A 726 -2.29 25.55 2.90
C GLY A 726 -2.53 24.15 3.51
N LEU A 727 -3.26 23.31 2.79
CA LEU A 727 -3.55 21.93 3.16
C LEU A 727 -2.27 21.06 3.18
N GLN A 728 -1.41 21.21 2.15
CA GLN A 728 -0.13 20.55 2.07
C GLN A 728 0.77 20.88 3.26
N ALA A 729 0.88 22.17 3.59
CA ALA A 729 1.65 22.64 4.74
C ALA A 729 1.07 22.15 6.08
N ALA A 730 -0.26 22.16 6.22
CA ALA A 730 -0.92 21.70 7.42
C ALA A 730 -0.73 20.21 7.69
N LEU A 731 -0.83 19.38 6.64
CA LEU A 731 -0.64 17.93 6.73
C LEU A 731 0.82 17.51 6.70
N GLY A 732 1.77 18.43 6.45
CA GLY A 732 3.18 18.11 6.29
C GLY A 732 3.47 17.22 5.09
N LEU A 733 2.73 17.37 3.99
CA LEU A 733 2.92 16.57 2.78
C LEU A 733 4.08 17.08 1.94
N SER A 734 4.96 16.19 1.52
CA SER A 734 6.02 16.49 0.55
C SER A 734 5.45 16.77 -0.87
N GLU A 735 6.25 17.31 -1.78
CA GLU A 735 5.86 17.46 -3.19
C GLU A 735 5.51 16.11 -3.84
N LYS A 736 6.20 15.03 -3.46
CA LYS A 736 5.84 13.67 -3.82
C LYS A 736 4.43 13.32 -3.35
N GLY A 737 4.13 13.56 -2.08
CA GLY A 737 2.81 13.32 -1.50
C GLY A 737 1.70 14.11 -2.21
N LYS A 738 1.96 15.38 -2.54
CA LYS A 738 1.06 16.22 -3.34
C LYS A 738 0.76 15.60 -4.71
N THR A 739 1.81 15.20 -5.42
CA THR A 739 1.68 14.59 -6.77
C THR A 739 0.86 13.30 -6.72
N ILE A 740 1.15 12.42 -5.76
CA ILE A 740 0.44 11.15 -5.62
C ILE A 740 -1.02 11.38 -5.18
N LEU A 741 -1.27 12.28 -4.23
CA LEU A 741 -2.62 12.60 -3.75
C LEU A 741 -3.51 13.20 -4.85
N LEU A 742 -2.99 14.11 -5.65
CA LEU A 742 -3.76 14.75 -6.72
C LEU A 742 -4.08 13.81 -7.88
N SER A 743 -3.46 12.63 -7.95
CA SER A 743 -3.77 11.56 -8.91
C SER A 743 -5.00 10.73 -8.52
N VAL A 744 -5.51 10.86 -7.28
CA VAL A 744 -6.64 10.06 -6.77
C VAL A 744 -7.91 10.26 -7.60
N ASN A 745 -8.55 9.17 -8.01
CA ASN A 745 -9.77 9.11 -8.82
C ASN A 745 -9.68 9.78 -10.21
N ARG A 746 -8.49 10.02 -10.74
CA ARG A 746 -8.36 10.63 -12.07
C ARG A 746 -8.60 9.65 -13.22
N SER A 747 -8.22 8.40 -13.03
CA SER A 747 -8.32 7.34 -14.07
C SER A 747 -9.25 6.21 -13.62
N ASN A 748 -10.42 6.55 -13.10
CA ASN A 748 -11.41 5.56 -12.71
C ASN A 748 -12.00 4.86 -13.94
N GLN A 749 -12.01 3.53 -13.91
CA GLN A 749 -12.56 2.74 -14.99
C GLN A 749 -14.09 2.86 -15.02
N PRO A 750 -14.70 3.15 -16.20
CA PRO A 750 -16.16 3.18 -16.34
C PRO A 750 -16.79 1.84 -15.92
N GLY A 751 -17.93 1.91 -15.24
CA GLY A 751 -18.69 0.72 -14.82
C GLY A 751 -18.16 0.00 -13.59
N LYS A 752 -16.98 0.31 -13.07
CA LYS A 752 -16.47 -0.26 -11.81
C LYS A 752 -16.76 0.64 -10.62
N LYS A 753 -17.36 0.04 -9.59
CA LYS A 753 -17.72 0.74 -8.34
C LYS A 753 -16.58 0.63 -7.31
N TYR A 754 -15.62 1.55 -7.35
CA TYR A 754 -14.61 1.73 -6.32
C TYR A 754 -14.29 3.21 -6.12
N ARG A 755 -13.66 3.54 -5.01
CA ARG A 755 -13.04 4.84 -4.76
C ARG A 755 -11.56 4.63 -4.45
N GLU A 756 -10.72 5.47 -4.99
CA GLU A 756 -9.32 5.43 -4.65
C GLU A 756 -9.07 6.17 -3.33
N VAL A 757 -8.09 5.69 -2.60
CA VAL A 757 -7.66 6.21 -1.30
C VAL A 757 -6.15 6.36 -1.28
N PHE A 758 -5.69 7.56 -0.94
CA PHE A 758 -4.27 7.82 -0.69
C PHE A 758 -3.94 7.50 0.75
N ILE A 759 -2.86 6.78 0.98
CA ILE A 759 -2.37 6.39 2.31
C ILE A 759 -0.91 6.83 2.41
N ASP A 760 -0.64 7.65 3.42
CA ASP A 760 0.71 8.09 3.83
C ASP A 760 1.05 7.45 5.17
N LEU A 761 2.18 6.77 5.22
CA LEU A 761 2.75 6.15 6.42
C LEU A 761 4.04 6.89 6.79
N GLY A 762 3.98 7.71 7.82
CA GLY A 762 5.12 8.42 8.39
C GLY A 762 5.82 9.40 7.45
N GLY A 763 5.18 9.87 6.39
CA GLY A 763 5.80 10.72 5.36
C GLY A 763 6.79 9.99 4.44
N GLN A 764 7.02 8.70 4.64
CA GLN A 764 8.01 7.89 3.93
C GLN A 764 7.39 7.02 2.84
N VAL A 765 6.31 6.31 3.16
CA VAL A 765 5.63 5.41 2.24
C VAL A 765 4.27 5.99 1.89
N MET A 766 4.09 6.35 0.62
CA MET A 766 2.88 6.96 0.09
C MET A 766 2.36 6.13 -1.07
N LYS A 767 1.10 5.67 -0.97
CA LYS A 767 0.48 4.80 -1.98
C LYS A 767 -0.98 5.17 -2.20
N VAL A 768 -1.47 4.87 -3.38
CA VAL A 768 -2.89 4.95 -3.69
C VAL A 768 -3.42 3.56 -3.99
N TYR A 769 -4.49 3.20 -3.31
CA TYR A 769 -5.21 1.95 -3.52
C TYR A 769 -6.65 2.21 -3.96
N ARG A 770 -7.27 1.22 -4.58
CA ARG A 770 -8.72 1.19 -4.78
C ARG A 770 -9.38 0.52 -3.58
N ASN A 771 -10.29 1.21 -2.92
CA ASN A 771 -11.20 0.61 -1.94
C ASN A 771 -12.38 0.00 -2.72
N GLU A 772 -12.18 -1.24 -3.14
CA GLU A 772 -13.14 -2.04 -3.90
C GLU A 772 -13.74 -3.09 -2.96
N LEU A 773 -15.06 -3.12 -2.87
CA LEU A 773 -15.79 -3.94 -1.91
C LEU A 773 -16.66 -4.98 -2.63
N SER A 774 -16.86 -6.13 -1.98
CA SER A 774 -17.90 -7.05 -2.38
C SER A 774 -19.30 -6.41 -2.23
N PRO A 775 -20.30 -6.87 -2.97
CA PRO A 775 -21.68 -6.40 -2.79
C PRO A 775 -22.18 -6.55 -1.35
N GLU A 776 -21.78 -7.62 -0.66
CA GLU A 776 -22.14 -7.88 0.73
C GLU A 776 -21.55 -6.81 1.68
N GLU A 777 -20.27 -6.45 1.49
CA GLU A 777 -19.61 -5.38 2.23
C GLU A 777 -20.24 -4.03 1.90
N TYR A 778 -20.49 -3.75 0.63
CA TYR A 778 -21.09 -2.49 0.18
C TYR A 778 -22.46 -2.25 0.82
N PHE A 779 -23.38 -3.23 0.77
CA PHE A 779 -24.72 -3.10 1.37
C PHE A 779 -24.70 -3.08 2.89
N THR A 780 -23.64 -3.58 3.51
CA THR A 780 -23.44 -3.45 4.97
C THR A 780 -23.00 -2.03 5.34
N TYR A 781 -22.18 -1.37 4.52
CA TYR A 781 -21.56 -0.08 4.81
C TYR A 781 -22.27 1.11 4.15
N THR A 782 -23.25 0.88 3.29
CA THR A 782 -23.91 1.96 2.54
C THR A 782 -24.55 2.98 3.48
N THR A 783 -24.37 4.25 3.15
CA THR A 783 -24.99 5.39 3.84
C THR A 783 -26.15 5.99 3.04
N GLU A 784 -26.38 5.49 1.82
CA GLU A 784 -27.44 5.96 0.94
C GLU A 784 -28.80 5.47 1.43
N GLU A 785 -29.76 6.38 1.61
CA GLU A 785 -31.03 6.11 2.27
C GLU A 785 -31.87 5.05 1.56
N GLY A 786 -31.99 5.12 0.22
CA GLY A 786 -32.75 4.15 -0.55
C GLY A 786 -32.17 2.74 -0.48
N GLU A 787 -30.85 2.61 -0.43
CA GLU A 787 -30.17 1.34 -0.27
C GLU A 787 -30.34 0.79 1.15
N LYS A 788 -30.22 1.64 2.17
CA LYS A 788 -30.49 1.29 3.57
C LYS A 788 -31.90 0.73 3.76
N LEU A 789 -32.90 1.39 3.17
CA LEU A 789 -34.30 0.94 3.24
C LEU A 789 -34.47 -0.45 2.60
N LYS A 790 -33.83 -0.69 1.45
CA LYS A 790 -33.84 -2.03 0.81
C LYS A 790 -33.21 -3.10 1.72
N VAL A 791 -32.06 -2.80 2.32
CA VAL A 791 -31.41 -3.72 3.26
C VAL A 791 -32.31 -4.01 4.45
N LEU A 792 -33.00 -3.01 5.02
CA LEU A 792 -33.93 -3.20 6.14
C LEU A 792 -35.13 -4.07 5.73
N GLN A 793 -35.77 -3.81 4.58
CA GLN A 793 -36.89 -4.62 4.07
C GLN A 793 -36.49 -6.09 3.90
N TYR A 794 -35.29 -6.34 3.33
CA TYR A 794 -34.80 -7.70 3.18
C TYR A 794 -34.44 -8.34 4.52
N THR A 795 -33.92 -7.57 5.46
CA THR A 795 -33.61 -8.04 6.82
C THR A 795 -34.88 -8.48 7.55
N GLU A 796 -35.92 -7.68 7.51
CA GLU A 796 -37.23 -8.00 8.09
C GLU A 796 -37.84 -9.24 7.44
N LYS A 797 -37.86 -9.32 6.12
CA LYS A 797 -38.40 -10.43 5.36
C LYS A 797 -37.69 -11.76 5.62
N TRP A 798 -36.39 -11.74 5.85
CA TRP A 798 -35.57 -12.96 5.98
C TRP A 798 -35.08 -13.22 7.41
N GLY A 799 -35.47 -12.40 8.37
CA GLY A 799 -35.30 -12.61 9.81
C GLY A 799 -33.87 -12.33 10.33
N SER A 800 -32.91 -12.02 9.47
CA SER A 800 -31.58 -11.53 9.88
C SER A 800 -30.91 -10.72 8.79
N MET A 801 -30.05 -9.78 9.18
CA MET A 801 -29.34 -8.91 8.25
C MET A 801 -28.43 -9.71 7.30
N GLU A 802 -27.75 -10.74 7.79
CA GLU A 802 -26.92 -11.62 6.97
C GLU A 802 -27.71 -12.30 5.86
N LYS A 803 -28.84 -12.93 6.21
CA LYS A 803 -29.72 -13.59 5.23
C LYS A 803 -30.36 -12.59 4.27
N GLY A 804 -30.76 -11.43 4.77
CA GLY A 804 -31.32 -10.34 3.98
C GLY A 804 -30.35 -9.83 2.92
N ILE A 805 -29.13 -9.49 3.30
CA ILE A 805 -28.09 -9.02 2.37
C ILE A 805 -27.74 -10.11 1.34
N LYS A 806 -27.56 -11.35 1.80
CA LYS A 806 -27.26 -12.47 0.89
C LYS A 806 -28.34 -12.64 -0.18
N LYS A 807 -29.62 -12.54 0.19
CA LYS A 807 -30.72 -12.63 -0.76
C LYS A 807 -30.81 -11.41 -1.67
N LEU A 808 -30.65 -10.20 -1.13
CA LEU A 808 -30.59 -8.96 -1.91
C LEU A 808 -29.53 -9.03 -3.01
N VAL A 809 -28.30 -9.44 -2.66
CA VAL A 809 -27.19 -9.59 -3.61
C VAL A 809 -27.52 -10.64 -4.68
N THR A 810 -28.15 -11.75 -4.33
CA THR A 810 -28.57 -12.80 -5.27
C THR A 810 -29.60 -12.26 -6.25
N ASP A 811 -30.63 -11.55 -5.75
CA ASP A 811 -31.70 -11.00 -6.58
C ASP A 811 -31.18 -9.91 -7.53
N ILE A 812 -30.24 -9.08 -7.11
CA ILE A 812 -29.57 -8.09 -7.97
C ILE A 812 -28.79 -8.79 -9.09
N LYS A 813 -28.02 -9.84 -8.77
CA LYS A 813 -27.28 -10.60 -9.77
C LYS A 813 -28.20 -11.22 -10.83
N ASN A 814 -29.32 -11.79 -10.39
CA ASN A 814 -30.31 -12.40 -11.29
C ASN A 814 -31.03 -11.38 -12.18
N ASN A 815 -31.22 -10.14 -11.71
CA ASN A 815 -31.84 -9.07 -12.49
C ASN A 815 -30.85 -8.33 -13.44
N THR A 816 -29.56 -8.62 -13.33
CA THR A 816 -28.51 -8.00 -14.17
C THR A 816 -28.03 -8.97 -15.29
N GLN A 817 -28.41 -10.24 -15.22
CA GLN A 817 -28.27 -11.23 -16.31
C GLN A 817 -29.50 -11.22 -17.20
#